data_b53abb49b76599ba0961780bc9b403ab
#
_entry.id   b53abb49b76599ba0961780bc9b403ab
#
_cell.length_a   1.000
_cell.length_b   1.000
_cell.length_c   1.000
_cell.angle_alpha   90.00
_cell.angle_beta   90.00
_cell.angle_gamma   90.00
#
_symmetry.space_group_name_H-M   'P 1'
#
loop_
_entity.id
_entity.type
_entity.pdbx_description
1 polymer ?
#
loop_
_entity_poly.entity_id
_entity_poly.type
_entity_poly.pdbx_seq_one_letter_code
_entity_poly.pdbx_strand_id
1 'polypeptide(L)'
;MWLRGVPFGWQPGEVRRQLTGNRYEISLVGHVRRLPLHQDLFKVRWSQPLEKPVEAIANGMAEAPTFYEARSALLSELVRQRAACRGLTAAISAPINLFQHQIDTAARVLADPVMRYLLADEVGLGKTIEAGIVMRQFLIDDPDARVVVLCPETLSGQWTSELRDRLGLGDFLRNGNLKVTSHSAILTSRSTYWLASYALIVIDEAHNVLPRIKPESELGQVFSRAECLLALSATPMRGDLETFRRLLALVDPVAYGNSTPESFRTQIRERERSARDIQVLTARRASLGQKTEILGNLEADFPDDRTMRALISACRSSDDPRSPEWNELSDYVREIYRLSRRMIRHRRSSDVTMSYSVAGRLPSFIDVTEPSRSVIDDFLESYRIQLADSDSQMRFAIAVSHALAGPVAMLDFLRCPTSSDERAFFDMTIARIQMAGVDSRLESAAQAIADRVHNGKLVVAASTFPAVLRRIESILERIIGTAKIYRHLNSMTPEDRDKSVYYFLGNFDGGVLLADSSVEEGRNLQDAEVLVNLDLPLDINQLEQRIGRLDRYVARQTPAEVVAIVEPGSEWVSAHIKLLKDGIGIFDESVSTVQRLLSEVLSELVESLISKGVEAFDIGLEGLRGNLEVERENIDILEELESVEAASVFTPDAFDELSEYESNTENLRNALHRLTIGTGSLSLGPRESPEGVVSFGGAARTGLSADEAFELERLLKPKAYERAAALGNSGVMPFRVGDPLADWLQNYLRIDERGRASAVARAVPGLQSPTLWLHCEFLIEFDRTHCAITDESTIRRLSRRAEAHLQPMRVETWTDPSGLFGGIPVEQHGVAVRR
;
A
#
# COMPACT_ATOMS: atom_id res chain seq x y z
N MET A 1 -16.31 38.81 17.58
CA MET A 1 -17.12 39.66 18.50
C MET A 1 -18.42 38.95 18.89
N TRP A 2 -19.06 39.41 19.94
CA TRP A 2 -20.29 38.81 20.49
C TRP A 2 -21.37 39.85 20.56
N LEU A 3 -22.53 39.55 19.98
CA LEU A 3 -23.73 40.38 20.06
C LEU A 3 -24.69 39.76 21.10
N ARG A 4 -25.19 40.56 22.01
CA ARG A 4 -26.22 40.13 22.97
C ARG A 4 -27.56 40.02 22.26
N GLY A 5 -28.04 38.80 22.04
CA GLY A 5 -29.33 38.51 21.43
C GLY A 5 -30.36 38.06 22.46
N VAL A 6 -31.63 38.41 22.27
CA VAL A 6 -32.75 37.90 23.05
C VAL A 6 -33.54 36.99 22.07
N PRO A 7 -33.90 35.75 22.45
CA PRO A 7 -33.74 35.05 23.72
C PRO A 7 -32.49 34.17 23.88
N PHE A 8 -31.54 34.13 22.92
CA PHE A 8 -30.54 33.11 22.77
C PHE A 8 -29.15 33.47 23.33
N GLY A 9 -29.01 34.46 24.17
CA GLY A 9 -27.71 34.83 24.73
C GLY A 9 -26.81 35.57 23.74
N TRP A 10 -25.48 35.30 23.78
CA TRP A 10 -24.50 35.97 22.94
C TRP A 10 -24.35 35.29 21.58
N GLN A 11 -24.58 36.07 20.52
CA GLN A 11 -24.38 35.60 19.14
C GLN A 11 -23.03 36.02 18.56
N PRO A 12 -22.25 35.12 17.99
CA PRO A 12 -20.93 35.43 17.44
C PRO A 12 -21.05 36.18 16.13
N GLY A 13 -20.03 36.99 15.84
CA GLY A 13 -19.93 37.73 14.60
C GLY A 13 -18.57 38.41 14.45
N GLU A 14 -18.34 39.07 13.31
CA GLU A 14 -17.09 39.76 12.99
C GLU A 14 -17.38 41.25 12.73
N VAL A 15 -16.50 42.10 13.25
CA VAL A 15 -16.48 43.53 12.92
C VAL A 15 -15.74 43.70 11.60
N ARG A 16 -16.46 44.17 10.55
CA ARG A 16 -15.90 44.34 9.22
C ARG A 16 -15.24 45.70 9.01
N ARG A 17 -15.93 46.77 9.42
CA ARG A 17 -15.40 48.11 9.32
C ARG A 17 -16.13 49.07 10.29
N GLN A 18 -15.48 50.17 10.64
CA GLN A 18 -16.08 51.26 11.39
C GLN A 18 -16.92 52.15 10.47
N LEU A 19 -18.06 52.55 10.96
CA LEU A 19 -18.98 53.50 10.36
C LEU A 19 -19.02 54.82 11.16
N THR A 20 -19.73 55.81 10.70
CA THR A 20 -19.91 57.07 11.43
C THR A 20 -20.74 56.90 12.70
N GLY A 21 -20.48 57.70 13.77
CA GLY A 21 -21.27 57.71 14.98
C GLY A 21 -21.14 56.49 15.87
N ASN A 22 -19.90 55.96 16.09
CA ASN A 22 -19.63 54.81 16.95
C ASN A 22 -20.37 53.53 16.52
N ARG A 23 -20.70 53.44 15.26
CA ARG A 23 -21.32 52.25 14.64
C ARG A 23 -20.27 51.45 13.87
N TYR A 24 -20.51 50.17 13.77
CA TYR A 24 -19.66 49.22 13.08
C TYR A 24 -20.52 48.32 12.20
N GLU A 25 -20.02 48.05 11.02
CA GLU A 25 -20.58 47.02 10.14
C GLU A 25 -20.18 45.63 10.63
N ILE A 26 -21.18 44.83 10.97
CA ILE A 26 -21.00 43.56 11.62
C ILE A 26 -21.58 42.43 10.77
N SER A 27 -20.80 41.39 10.55
CA SER A 27 -21.22 40.11 9.97
C SER A 27 -21.58 39.16 11.10
N LEU A 28 -22.79 38.63 11.14
CA LEU A 28 -23.23 37.64 12.11
C LEU A 28 -23.25 36.25 11.50
N VAL A 29 -22.92 35.24 12.29
CA VAL A 29 -23.02 33.83 11.87
C VAL A 29 -24.46 33.50 11.47
N GLY A 30 -24.66 32.83 10.35
CA GLY A 30 -25.95 32.44 9.81
C GLY A 30 -26.69 33.58 9.06
N HIS A 31 -26.13 34.79 8.99
CA HIS A 31 -26.75 35.93 8.33
C HIS A 31 -25.97 36.34 7.08
N VAL A 32 -26.68 36.50 5.95
CA VAL A 32 -26.08 37.00 4.69
C VAL A 32 -25.91 38.52 4.73
N ARG A 33 -26.80 39.24 5.43
CA ARG A 33 -26.77 40.70 5.48
C ARG A 33 -25.88 41.17 6.64
N ARG A 34 -25.06 42.14 6.35
CA ARG A 34 -24.26 42.85 7.35
C ARG A 34 -25.14 43.87 8.07
N LEU A 35 -24.94 44.03 9.36
CA LEU A 35 -25.74 44.89 10.22
C LEU A 35 -24.89 46.07 10.71
N PRO A 36 -25.38 47.29 10.63
CA PRO A 36 -24.75 48.46 11.26
C PRO A 36 -25.15 48.52 12.74
N LEU A 37 -24.26 48.15 13.66
CA LEU A 37 -24.55 48.13 15.11
C LEU A 37 -23.73 49.17 15.84
N HIS A 38 -24.31 49.75 16.91
CA HIS A 38 -23.61 50.63 17.83
C HIS A 38 -22.67 49.81 18.75
N GLN A 39 -21.53 50.37 19.14
CA GLN A 39 -20.51 49.70 19.94
C GLN A 39 -21.06 49.10 21.26
N ASP A 40 -22.07 49.70 21.87
CA ASP A 40 -22.66 49.23 23.13
C ASP A 40 -23.45 47.92 22.99
N LEU A 41 -23.75 47.50 21.76
CA LEU A 41 -24.56 46.33 21.48
C LEU A 41 -23.71 45.05 21.30
N PHE A 42 -22.42 45.19 21.28
CA PHE A 42 -21.54 44.04 21.12
C PHE A 42 -20.27 44.16 21.97
N LYS A 43 -19.66 43.01 22.25
CA LYS A 43 -18.34 42.92 22.89
C LYS A 43 -17.32 42.33 21.91
N VAL A 44 -16.16 42.96 21.84
CA VAL A 44 -15.04 42.46 21.03
C VAL A 44 -14.24 41.53 21.87
N ARG A 45 -13.83 40.38 21.28
CA ARG A 45 -12.89 39.44 21.85
C ARG A 45 -11.74 39.26 20.92
N TRP A 46 -10.58 38.96 21.47
CA TRP A 46 -9.38 38.64 20.74
C TRP A 46 -9.40 37.15 20.36
N SER A 47 -8.77 36.79 19.27
CA SER A 47 -8.66 35.39 18.79
C SER A 47 -7.57 34.61 19.57
N GLN A 48 -7.48 34.79 20.87
CA GLN A 48 -6.56 34.07 21.74
C GLN A 48 -7.29 33.08 22.65
N PRO A 49 -6.66 31.93 22.98
CA PRO A 49 -7.23 30.95 23.89
C PRO A 49 -7.58 31.59 25.26
N LEU A 50 -8.71 31.18 25.83
CA LEU A 50 -9.07 31.60 27.17
C LEU A 50 -8.17 30.88 28.18
N GLU A 51 -7.20 31.59 28.73
CA GLU A 51 -6.33 31.00 29.76
C GLU A 51 -7.07 30.66 31.05
N LYS A 52 -8.17 31.38 31.34
CA LYS A 52 -8.87 31.23 32.59
C LYS A 52 -10.40 31.13 32.40
N PRO A 53 -10.91 29.94 32.05
CA PRO A 53 -12.36 29.74 31.83
C PRO A 53 -13.24 30.12 33.01
N VAL A 54 -12.78 29.91 34.24
CA VAL A 54 -13.53 30.23 35.47
C VAL A 54 -13.78 31.73 35.62
N GLU A 55 -12.77 32.55 35.27
CA GLU A 55 -12.95 34.01 35.27
C GLU A 55 -13.96 34.49 34.23
N ALA A 56 -14.01 33.79 33.07
CA ALA A 56 -15.01 34.08 32.03
C ALA A 56 -16.41 33.79 32.52
N ILE A 57 -16.65 32.70 33.23
CA ILE A 57 -17.96 32.37 33.84
C ILE A 57 -18.30 33.39 34.94
N ALA A 58 -17.34 33.73 35.82
CA ALA A 58 -17.55 34.72 36.88
C ALA A 58 -17.93 36.11 36.33
N ASN A 59 -17.41 36.46 35.16
CA ASN A 59 -17.76 37.72 34.45
C ASN A 59 -19.04 37.62 33.60
N GLY A 60 -19.85 36.56 33.78
CA GLY A 60 -21.10 36.37 33.05
C GLY A 60 -20.92 36.03 31.57
N MET A 61 -19.78 35.49 31.19
CA MET A 61 -19.49 35.03 29.81
C MET A 61 -19.93 33.59 29.58
N ALA A 62 -20.96 33.11 30.28
CA ALA A 62 -21.54 31.80 30.04
C ALA A 62 -22.30 31.79 28.69
N GLU A 63 -22.12 30.74 27.94
CA GLU A 63 -22.72 30.56 26.63
C GLU A 63 -23.87 29.55 26.66
N ALA A 64 -24.66 29.54 25.59
CA ALA A 64 -25.70 28.54 25.44
C ALA A 64 -25.06 27.13 25.44
N PRO A 65 -25.62 26.18 26.19
CA PRO A 65 -25.13 24.82 26.29
C PRO A 65 -24.95 24.12 24.93
N THR A 66 -25.83 24.46 23.98
CA THR A 66 -25.84 23.89 22.63
C THR A 66 -24.51 24.08 21.87
N PHE A 67 -23.86 25.25 22.06
CA PHE A 67 -22.58 25.47 21.38
C PHE A 67 -21.43 24.70 22.06
N TYR A 68 -21.47 24.66 23.39
CA TYR A 68 -20.54 23.79 24.15
C TYR A 68 -20.68 22.33 23.75
N GLU A 69 -21.91 21.81 23.71
CA GLU A 69 -22.18 20.43 23.30
C GLU A 69 -21.71 20.11 21.86
N ALA A 70 -21.95 21.03 20.92
CA ALA A 70 -21.54 20.88 19.53
C ALA A 70 -20.02 20.84 19.38
N ARG A 71 -19.33 21.76 20.07
CA ARG A 71 -17.87 21.81 20.09
C ARG A 71 -17.27 20.55 20.73
N SER A 72 -17.76 20.22 21.93
CA SER A 72 -17.27 19.09 22.71
C SER A 72 -17.46 17.77 21.97
N ALA A 73 -18.59 17.58 21.29
CA ALA A 73 -18.87 16.40 20.50
C ALA A 73 -17.83 16.21 19.37
N LEU A 74 -17.53 17.25 18.58
CA LEU A 74 -16.58 17.12 17.49
C LEU A 74 -15.15 16.93 18.01
N LEU A 75 -14.74 17.67 19.04
CA LEU A 75 -13.41 17.48 19.63
C LEU A 75 -13.24 16.06 20.17
N SER A 76 -14.27 15.48 20.81
CA SER A 76 -14.25 14.09 21.29
C SER A 76 -14.03 13.11 20.14
N GLU A 77 -14.73 13.26 19.04
CA GLU A 77 -14.58 12.38 17.89
C GLU A 77 -13.20 12.52 17.25
N LEU A 78 -12.66 13.73 17.12
CA LEU A 78 -11.31 13.95 16.60
C LEU A 78 -10.22 13.35 17.53
N VAL A 79 -10.41 13.40 18.85
CA VAL A 79 -9.52 12.76 19.81
C VAL A 79 -9.60 11.24 19.70
N ARG A 80 -10.80 10.68 19.56
CA ARG A 80 -10.99 9.24 19.34
C ARG A 80 -10.32 8.77 18.05
N GLN A 81 -10.42 9.55 16.96
CA GLN A 81 -9.71 9.25 15.72
C GLN A 81 -8.20 9.21 15.91
N ARG A 82 -7.64 10.23 16.61
CA ARG A 82 -6.20 10.29 16.91
C ARG A 82 -5.75 9.11 17.76
N ALA A 83 -6.55 8.71 18.74
CA ALA A 83 -6.27 7.55 19.57
C ALA A 83 -6.28 6.26 18.74
N ALA A 84 -7.33 6.03 17.94
CA ALA A 84 -7.48 4.83 17.13
C ALA A 84 -6.38 4.71 16.04
N CYS A 85 -6.01 5.81 15.39
CA CYS A 85 -4.97 5.78 14.35
C CYS A 85 -3.53 5.80 14.87
N ARG A 86 -3.34 5.97 16.18
CA ARG A 86 -2.01 5.94 16.82
C ARG A 86 -0.96 6.80 16.11
N GLY A 87 -1.36 7.99 15.68
CA GLY A 87 -0.54 8.93 14.93
C GLY A 87 -0.44 8.68 13.42
N LEU A 88 -1.04 7.60 12.89
CA LEU A 88 -1.02 7.30 11.45
C LEU A 88 -2.22 7.95 10.72
N THR A 89 -2.28 9.27 10.74
CA THR A 89 -3.40 10.05 10.20
C THR A 89 -3.52 9.94 8.67
N ALA A 90 -2.41 9.72 7.98
CA ALA A 90 -2.36 9.55 6.54
C ALA A 90 -3.20 8.36 6.04
N ALA A 91 -3.18 7.24 6.77
CA ALA A 91 -3.92 6.05 6.38
C ALA A 91 -5.43 6.24 6.50
N ILE A 92 -5.88 6.80 7.63
CA ILE A 92 -7.33 6.96 7.87
C ILE A 92 -7.96 8.05 7.01
N SER A 93 -7.19 9.08 6.63
CA SER A 93 -7.68 10.20 5.82
C SER A 93 -7.53 9.99 4.31
N ALA A 94 -6.95 8.87 3.86
CA ALA A 94 -6.87 8.50 2.45
C ALA A 94 -8.02 7.57 2.03
N PRO A 95 -8.56 7.68 0.80
CA PRO A 95 -9.55 6.78 0.26
C PRO A 95 -8.91 5.45 -0.19
N ILE A 96 -8.43 4.68 0.78
CA ILE A 96 -7.83 3.35 0.61
C ILE A 96 -8.51 2.34 1.52
N ASN A 97 -8.46 1.07 1.18
CA ASN A 97 -8.79 0.01 2.13
C ASN A 97 -7.70 -0.08 3.19
N LEU A 98 -8.09 -0.32 4.43
CA LEU A 98 -7.15 -0.48 5.53
C LEU A 98 -6.83 -1.97 5.68
N PHE A 99 -5.58 -2.34 5.47
CA PHE A 99 -5.06 -3.69 5.68
C PHE A 99 -4.01 -3.67 6.78
N GLN A 100 -4.10 -4.61 7.72
CA GLN A 100 -3.25 -4.64 8.89
C GLN A 100 -1.75 -4.58 8.54
N HIS A 101 -1.29 -5.43 7.61
CA HIS A 101 0.11 -5.47 7.19
C HIS A 101 0.58 -4.14 6.59
N GLN A 102 -0.25 -3.44 5.79
CA GLN A 102 0.10 -2.15 5.20
C GLN A 102 0.19 -1.04 6.26
N ILE A 103 -0.74 -1.06 7.22
CA ILE A 103 -0.77 -0.11 8.34
C ILE A 103 0.46 -0.33 9.24
N ASP A 104 0.76 -1.57 9.56
CA ASP A 104 1.91 -1.94 10.39
C ASP A 104 3.24 -1.59 9.71
N THR A 105 3.40 -1.92 8.43
CA THR A 105 4.55 -1.51 7.62
C THR A 105 4.77 0.00 7.67
N ALA A 106 3.73 0.79 7.40
CA ALA A 106 3.83 2.24 7.40
C ALA A 106 4.15 2.78 8.81
N ALA A 107 3.50 2.26 9.84
CA ALA A 107 3.74 2.65 11.24
C ALA A 107 5.18 2.36 11.66
N ARG A 108 5.71 1.18 11.31
CA ARG A 108 7.09 0.77 11.59
C ARG A 108 8.12 1.68 10.93
N VAL A 109 7.96 1.95 9.62
CA VAL A 109 8.85 2.85 8.88
C VAL A 109 8.86 4.24 9.51
N LEU A 110 7.68 4.75 9.85
CA LEU A 110 7.49 6.09 10.38
C LEU A 110 7.92 6.23 11.85
N ALA A 111 7.94 5.14 12.62
CA ALA A 111 8.43 5.13 14.00
C ALA A 111 9.96 5.26 14.07
N ASP A 112 10.70 4.73 13.08
CA ASP A 112 12.15 4.78 13.03
C ASP A 112 12.66 6.23 12.74
N PRO A 113 13.57 6.78 13.55
CA PRO A 113 14.23 8.05 13.24
C PRO A 113 14.96 8.06 11.90
N VAL A 114 15.46 6.92 11.45
CA VAL A 114 16.18 6.74 10.19
C VAL A 114 15.29 5.94 9.23
N MET A 115 14.51 6.64 8.44
CA MET A 115 13.56 6.04 7.47
C MET A 115 14.28 5.52 6.22
N ARG A 116 15.06 4.46 6.35
CA ARG A 116 15.71 3.78 5.23
C ARG A 116 15.27 2.32 5.25
N TYR A 117 14.38 1.95 4.34
CA TYR A 117 13.74 0.63 4.36
C TYR A 117 13.67 -0.01 2.98
N LEU A 118 13.76 -1.34 2.95
CA LEU A 118 13.42 -2.18 1.82
C LEU A 118 12.05 -2.81 2.08
N LEU A 119 11.05 -2.41 1.31
CA LEU A 119 9.73 -3.03 1.31
C LEU A 119 9.76 -4.17 0.28
N ALA A 120 9.79 -5.40 0.79
CA ALA A 120 10.03 -6.61 0.01
C ALA A 120 8.80 -7.53 -0.07
N ASP A 121 7.62 -7.01 0.19
CA ASP A 121 6.35 -7.71 0.14
C ASP A 121 6.11 -8.42 -1.19
N GLU A 122 5.41 -9.54 -1.16
CA GLU A 122 5.02 -10.25 -2.38
C GLU A 122 4.23 -9.37 -3.34
N VAL A 123 4.25 -9.76 -4.62
CA VAL A 123 3.46 -9.09 -5.66
C VAL A 123 1.97 -9.11 -5.26
N GLY A 124 1.32 -7.95 -5.30
CA GLY A 124 -0.11 -7.82 -5.00
C GLY A 124 -0.45 -7.45 -3.55
N LEU A 125 0.49 -7.47 -2.60
CA LEU A 125 0.25 -7.06 -1.21
C LEU A 125 0.13 -5.54 -1.02
N GLY A 126 0.49 -4.74 -2.04
CA GLY A 126 0.22 -3.31 -2.05
C GLY A 126 1.38 -2.43 -1.60
N LYS A 127 2.63 -2.79 -1.90
CA LYS A 127 3.84 -1.96 -1.63
C LYS A 127 3.69 -0.49 -2.03
N THR A 128 3.01 -0.22 -3.15
CA THR A 128 2.71 1.15 -3.61
C THR A 128 1.86 1.91 -2.59
N ILE A 129 0.88 1.23 -1.98
CA ILE A 129 0.02 1.82 -0.95
C ILE A 129 0.79 2.03 0.35
N GLU A 130 1.60 1.08 0.77
CA GLU A 130 2.49 1.21 1.95
C GLU A 130 3.41 2.42 1.83
N ALA A 131 4.17 2.48 0.73
CA ALA A 131 5.03 3.63 0.44
C ALA A 131 4.22 4.93 0.32
N GLY A 132 3.02 4.85 -0.24
CA GLY A 132 2.10 5.96 -0.39
C GLY A 132 1.60 6.51 0.95
N ILE A 133 1.25 5.64 1.91
CA ILE A 133 0.90 6.04 3.27
C ILE A 133 2.08 6.74 3.94
N VAL A 134 3.30 6.19 3.81
CA VAL A 134 4.51 6.81 4.36
C VAL A 134 4.76 8.18 3.75
N MET A 135 4.72 8.31 2.41
CA MET A 135 4.89 9.58 1.72
C MET A 135 3.84 10.61 2.13
N ARG A 136 2.57 10.19 2.22
CA ARG A 136 1.48 11.06 2.64
C ARG A 136 1.67 11.56 4.07
N GLN A 137 2.02 10.66 5.00
CA GLN A 137 2.31 11.05 6.38
C GLN A 137 3.50 12.00 6.46
N PHE A 138 4.54 11.72 5.69
CA PHE A 138 5.73 12.56 5.63
C PHE A 138 5.39 13.99 5.18
N LEU A 139 4.50 14.15 4.18
CA LEU A 139 4.04 15.44 3.69
C LEU A 139 2.99 16.11 4.59
N ILE A 140 2.22 15.36 5.37
CA ILE A 140 1.35 15.91 6.43
C ILE A 140 2.19 16.46 7.57
N ASP A 141 3.24 15.74 8.00
CA ASP A 141 4.16 16.18 9.05
C ASP A 141 4.97 17.41 8.60
N ASP A 142 5.37 17.45 7.32
CA ASP A 142 6.18 18.53 6.72
C ASP A 142 5.67 18.88 5.31
N PRO A 143 4.73 19.83 5.20
CA PRO A 143 4.12 20.22 3.91
C PRO A 143 5.09 20.85 2.91
N ASP A 144 6.24 21.37 3.38
CA ASP A 144 7.27 21.99 2.54
C ASP A 144 8.34 20.99 2.08
N ALA A 145 8.32 19.78 2.63
CA ALA A 145 9.24 18.72 2.24
C ALA A 145 9.09 18.35 0.76
N ARG A 146 10.20 17.91 0.16
CA ARG A 146 10.23 17.43 -1.22
C ARG A 146 10.39 15.91 -1.24
N VAL A 147 9.53 15.25 -1.98
CA VAL A 147 9.49 13.79 -2.14
C VAL A 147 9.62 13.43 -3.61
N VAL A 148 10.42 12.43 -3.94
CA VAL A 148 10.55 11.91 -5.31
C VAL A 148 10.30 10.41 -5.36
N VAL A 149 9.54 9.98 -6.36
CA VAL A 149 9.35 8.58 -6.72
C VAL A 149 10.11 8.28 -8.00
N LEU A 150 11.00 7.31 -7.95
CA LEU A 150 11.76 6.78 -9.07
C LEU A 150 11.19 5.41 -9.43
N CYS A 151 10.64 5.28 -10.63
CA CYS A 151 9.94 4.05 -11.03
C CYS A 151 10.27 3.66 -12.48
N PRO A 152 9.94 2.45 -12.91
CA PRO A 152 9.94 2.10 -14.33
C PRO A 152 9.08 3.08 -15.13
N GLU A 153 9.46 3.35 -16.38
CA GLU A 153 8.74 4.32 -17.21
C GLU A 153 7.28 3.94 -17.43
N THR A 154 7.01 2.66 -17.57
CA THR A 154 5.67 2.08 -17.69
C THR A 154 4.76 2.34 -16.49
N LEU A 155 5.35 2.52 -15.29
CA LEU A 155 4.63 2.72 -14.03
C LEU A 155 4.43 4.20 -13.68
N SER A 156 5.05 5.12 -14.38
CA SER A 156 5.03 6.55 -14.05
C SER A 156 3.60 7.13 -14.02
N GLY A 157 2.77 6.74 -15.01
CA GLY A 157 1.35 7.14 -15.07
C GLY A 157 0.54 6.58 -13.91
N GLN A 158 0.73 5.31 -13.58
CA GLN A 158 0.05 4.64 -12.47
C GLN A 158 0.42 5.29 -11.12
N TRP A 159 1.71 5.48 -10.85
CA TRP A 159 2.15 6.17 -9.64
C TRP A 159 1.50 7.54 -9.50
N THR A 160 1.46 8.31 -10.58
CA THR A 160 0.84 9.64 -10.59
C THR A 160 -0.66 9.56 -10.29
N SER A 161 -1.38 8.60 -10.87
CA SER A 161 -2.82 8.45 -10.60
C SER A 161 -3.11 7.94 -9.20
N GLU A 162 -2.37 6.94 -8.68
CA GLU A 162 -2.55 6.42 -7.33
C GLU A 162 -2.24 7.48 -6.25
N LEU A 163 -1.16 8.24 -6.44
CA LEU A 163 -0.82 9.34 -5.54
C LEU A 163 -1.88 10.43 -5.52
N ARG A 164 -2.46 10.77 -6.69
CA ARG A 164 -3.50 11.77 -6.79
C ARG A 164 -4.84 11.29 -6.28
N ASP A 165 -5.30 10.14 -6.74
CA ASP A 165 -6.69 9.69 -6.60
C ASP A 165 -6.92 8.87 -5.34
N ARG A 166 -5.96 7.99 -4.97
CA ARG A 166 -6.05 7.14 -3.78
C ARG A 166 -5.40 7.74 -2.54
N LEU A 167 -4.33 8.49 -2.73
CA LEU A 167 -3.57 9.03 -1.60
C LEU A 167 -3.82 10.52 -1.38
N GLY A 168 -4.62 11.18 -2.24
CA GLY A 168 -4.99 12.58 -2.07
C GLY A 168 -3.81 13.57 -2.14
N LEU A 169 -2.71 13.18 -2.81
CA LEU A 169 -1.49 13.98 -2.93
C LEU A 169 -1.44 14.86 -4.19
N GLY A 170 -2.58 15.07 -4.85
CA GLY A 170 -2.65 15.83 -6.09
C GLY A 170 -2.17 17.28 -5.97
N ASP A 171 -2.34 17.93 -4.81
CA ASP A 171 -1.86 19.28 -4.58
C ASP A 171 -0.32 19.33 -4.53
N PHE A 172 0.33 18.33 -3.90
CA PHE A 172 1.79 18.20 -3.84
C PHE A 172 2.43 17.86 -5.19
N LEU A 173 1.70 17.12 -6.03
CA LEU A 173 2.11 16.89 -7.43
C LEU A 173 2.07 18.18 -8.24
N ARG A 174 1.03 19.01 -8.06
CA ARG A 174 0.85 20.27 -8.82
C ARG A 174 1.85 21.36 -8.41
N ASN A 175 2.18 21.46 -7.14
CA ASN A 175 3.12 22.47 -6.63
C ASN A 175 4.59 22.03 -6.75
N GLY A 176 4.86 20.77 -7.14
CA GLY A 176 6.21 20.25 -7.36
C GLY A 176 6.93 19.73 -6.10
N ASN A 177 6.27 19.68 -4.95
CA ASN A 177 6.83 19.07 -3.74
C ASN A 177 6.90 17.54 -3.86
N LEU A 178 6.00 16.95 -4.65
CA LEU A 178 6.03 15.53 -4.99
C LEU A 178 6.29 15.38 -6.49
N LYS A 179 7.30 14.58 -6.85
CA LYS A 179 7.66 14.32 -8.23
C LYS A 179 7.74 12.83 -8.51
N VAL A 180 7.20 12.41 -9.66
CA VAL A 180 7.38 11.06 -10.20
C VAL A 180 8.29 11.17 -11.42
N THR A 181 9.30 10.31 -11.53
CA THR A 181 10.24 10.29 -12.65
C THR A 181 10.69 8.86 -12.95
N SER A 182 11.05 8.60 -14.22
CA SER A 182 11.44 7.25 -14.65
C SER A 182 12.91 6.93 -14.36
N HIS A 183 13.22 5.65 -14.20
CA HIS A 183 14.59 5.15 -14.09
C HIS A 183 15.44 5.56 -15.30
N SER A 184 14.88 5.48 -16.51
CA SER A 184 15.57 5.88 -17.75
C SER A 184 15.98 7.35 -17.72
N ALA A 185 15.09 8.23 -17.26
CA ALA A 185 15.37 9.67 -17.15
C ALA A 185 16.52 9.97 -16.19
N ILE A 186 16.68 9.20 -15.11
CA ILE A 186 17.76 9.40 -14.15
C ILE A 186 19.07 8.84 -14.68
N LEU A 187 19.06 7.63 -15.25
CA LEU A 187 20.25 6.98 -15.79
C LEU A 187 20.85 7.73 -16.96
N THR A 188 20.03 8.45 -17.74
CA THR A 188 20.46 9.25 -18.89
C THR A 188 20.72 10.73 -18.53
N SER A 189 20.43 11.15 -17.30
CA SER A 189 20.64 12.53 -16.86
C SER A 189 22.13 12.88 -16.79
N ARG A 190 22.49 14.09 -17.25
CA ARG A 190 23.87 14.60 -17.17
C ARG A 190 24.30 14.93 -15.75
N SER A 191 23.35 15.20 -14.88
CA SER A 191 23.58 15.41 -13.45
C SER A 191 22.38 14.91 -12.65
N THR A 192 22.63 14.28 -11.54
CA THR A 192 21.63 13.75 -10.60
C THR A 192 21.64 14.44 -9.23
N TYR A 193 22.48 15.45 -9.05
CA TYR A 193 22.56 16.21 -7.78
C TYR A 193 21.24 16.88 -7.35
N TRP A 194 20.34 17.15 -8.30
CA TRP A 194 19.03 17.68 -7.96
C TRP A 194 18.23 16.75 -7.03
N LEU A 195 18.50 15.42 -7.07
CA LEU A 195 17.88 14.44 -6.16
C LEU A 195 18.28 14.69 -4.70
N ALA A 196 19.45 15.24 -4.45
CA ALA A 196 19.90 15.55 -3.07
C ALA A 196 19.04 16.62 -2.39
N SER A 197 18.19 17.34 -3.14
CA SER A 197 17.24 18.30 -2.58
C SER A 197 15.94 17.68 -2.09
N TYR A 198 15.76 16.38 -2.26
CA TYR A 198 14.58 15.65 -1.81
C TYR A 198 14.82 15.03 -0.44
N ALA A 199 13.90 15.28 0.48
CA ALA A 199 13.97 14.77 1.83
C ALA A 199 13.63 13.26 1.91
N LEU A 200 12.79 12.77 0.99
CA LEU A 200 12.45 11.35 0.86
C LEU A 200 12.59 10.91 -0.60
N ILE A 201 13.34 9.85 -0.81
CA ILE A 201 13.50 9.17 -2.11
C ILE A 201 12.83 7.80 -2.04
N VAL A 202 11.89 7.55 -2.94
CA VAL A 202 11.25 6.24 -3.12
C VAL A 202 11.73 5.64 -4.42
N ILE A 203 12.21 4.40 -4.42
CA ILE A 203 12.73 3.70 -5.60
C ILE A 203 11.90 2.44 -5.80
N ASP A 204 11.00 2.47 -6.76
CA ASP A 204 10.19 1.31 -7.11
C ASP A 204 10.98 0.38 -8.04
N GLU A 205 10.75 -0.93 -7.92
CA GLU A 205 11.50 -2.00 -8.60
C GLU A 205 13.01 -1.76 -8.53
N ALA A 206 13.50 -1.47 -7.32
CA ALA A 206 14.88 -1.06 -7.07
C ALA A 206 15.92 -2.07 -7.59
N HIS A 207 15.58 -3.36 -7.65
CA HIS A 207 16.43 -4.42 -8.20
C HIS A 207 16.75 -4.23 -9.70
N ASN A 208 15.93 -3.51 -10.46
CA ASN A 208 16.14 -3.24 -11.89
C ASN A 208 17.12 -2.09 -12.13
N VAL A 209 17.18 -1.12 -11.24
CA VAL A 209 18.00 0.09 -11.44
C VAL A 209 19.34 0.02 -10.73
N LEU A 210 19.41 -0.58 -9.53
CA LEU A 210 20.66 -0.63 -8.74
C LEU A 210 21.84 -1.32 -9.42
N PRO A 211 21.69 -2.44 -10.16
CA PRO A 211 22.81 -3.05 -10.88
C PRO A 211 23.46 -2.12 -11.90
N ARG A 212 22.70 -1.14 -12.43
CA ARG A 212 23.17 -0.15 -13.43
C ARG A 212 23.87 1.06 -12.82
N ILE A 213 23.83 1.22 -11.47
CA ILE A 213 24.39 2.37 -10.76
C ILE A 213 25.69 1.93 -10.09
N LYS A 214 26.81 2.60 -10.42
CA LYS A 214 28.06 2.39 -9.70
C LYS A 214 28.00 3.14 -8.36
N PRO A 215 28.46 2.52 -7.25
CA PRO A 215 28.45 3.19 -5.94
C PRO A 215 29.21 4.53 -5.92
N GLU A 216 30.28 4.65 -6.68
CA GLU A 216 31.12 5.84 -6.77
C GLU A 216 30.54 6.91 -7.69
N SER A 217 29.50 6.60 -8.46
CA SER A 217 28.81 7.57 -9.31
C SER A 217 28.09 8.65 -8.48
N GLU A 218 27.81 9.79 -9.12
CA GLU A 218 27.00 10.86 -8.51
C GLU A 218 25.69 10.33 -7.92
N LEU A 219 24.96 9.50 -8.67
CA LEU A 219 23.70 8.90 -8.25
C LEU A 219 23.89 7.95 -7.06
N GLY A 220 24.94 7.13 -7.08
CA GLY A 220 25.27 6.22 -5.97
C GLY A 220 25.56 7.01 -4.68
N GLN A 221 26.29 8.14 -4.79
CA GLN A 221 26.55 9.00 -3.64
C GLN A 221 25.29 9.70 -3.12
N VAL A 222 24.39 10.15 -4.00
CA VAL A 222 23.11 10.72 -3.58
C VAL A 222 22.28 9.70 -2.79
N PHE A 223 22.17 8.48 -3.27
CA PHE A 223 21.42 7.44 -2.57
C PHE A 223 22.06 7.05 -1.23
N SER A 224 23.40 6.98 -1.16
CA SER A 224 24.07 6.62 0.10
C SER A 224 23.90 7.69 1.17
N ARG A 225 23.79 8.98 0.78
CA ARG A 225 23.66 10.15 1.67
C ARG A 225 22.22 10.55 1.95
N ALA A 226 21.23 9.98 1.26
CA ALA A 226 19.83 10.30 1.49
C ALA A 226 19.43 10.01 2.94
N GLU A 227 18.79 10.96 3.61
CA GLU A 227 18.31 10.78 5.00
C GLU A 227 17.16 9.78 5.07
N CYS A 228 16.21 9.89 4.14
CA CYS A 228 15.07 9.00 4.04
C CYS A 228 15.02 8.35 2.66
N LEU A 229 14.95 7.01 2.64
CA LEU A 229 14.93 6.22 1.41
C LEU A 229 14.05 5.00 1.57
N LEU A 230 13.12 4.79 0.65
CA LEU A 230 12.33 3.58 0.54
C LEU A 230 12.67 2.87 -0.76
N ALA A 231 13.21 1.67 -0.69
CA ALA A 231 13.39 0.78 -1.82
C ALA A 231 12.24 -0.23 -1.86
N LEU A 232 11.58 -0.37 -3.01
CA LEU A 232 10.49 -1.32 -3.20
C LEU A 232 10.96 -2.40 -4.17
N SER A 233 10.76 -3.65 -3.82
CA SER A 233 11.09 -4.79 -4.68
C SER A 233 10.31 -6.02 -4.23
N ALA A 234 9.48 -6.56 -5.11
CA ALA A 234 8.83 -7.84 -4.82
C ALA A 234 9.81 -9.02 -4.83
N THR A 235 10.94 -8.83 -5.48
CA THR A 235 11.92 -9.87 -5.76
C THR A 235 13.33 -9.36 -5.49
N PRO A 236 13.65 -9.06 -4.22
CA PRO A 236 14.93 -8.44 -3.89
C PRO A 236 16.14 -9.32 -4.25
N MET A 237 15.95 -10.63 -4.32
CA MET A 237 16.98 -11.63 -4.64
C MET A 237 16.99 -12.02 -6.14
N ARG A 238 16.25 -11.31 -7.01
CA ARG A 238 16.20 -11.61 -8.46
C ARG A 238 17.59 -11.47 -9.08
N GLY A 239 18.10 -12.58 -9.61
CA GLY A 239 19.30 -12.64 -10.44
C GLY A 239 20.60 -12.94 -9.72
N ASP A 240 20.94 -12.29 -8.62
CA ASP A 240 22.16 -12.62 -7.87
C ASP A 240 22.16 -12.08 -6.41
N LEU A 241 22.97 -12.73 -5.58
CA LEU A 241 23.24 -12.32 -4.21
C LEU A 241 23.90 -10.92 -4.14
N GLU A 242 24.59 -10.50 -5.19
CA GLU A 242 25.24 -9.20 -5.23
C GLU A 242 24.22 -8.06 -5.33
N THR A 243 23.20 -8.21 -6.16
CA THR A 243 22.08 -7.24 -6.23
C THR A 243 21.37 -7.13 -4.88
N PHE A 244 21.13 -8.27 -4.22
CA PHE A 244 20.52 -8.27 -2.89
C PHE A 244 21.41 -7.62 -1.83
N ARG A 245 22.71 -7.93 -1.80
CA ARG A 245 23.68 -7.27 -0.93
C ARG A 245 23.68 -5.75 -1.13
N ARG A 246 23.63 -5.30 -2.38
CA ARG A 246 23.57 -3.86 -2.72
C ARG A 246 22.28 -3.21 -2.27
N LEU A 247 21.13 -3.90 -2.36
CA LEU A 247 19.86 -3.41 -1.80
C LEU A 247 19.96 -3.23 -0.29
N LEU A 248 20.51 -4.22 0.42
CA LEU A 248 20.72 -4.12 1.87
C LEU A 248 21.71 -3.01 2.22
N ALA A 249 22.82 -2.89 1.49
CA ALA A 249 23.78 -1.80 1.69
C ALA A 249 23.18 -0.41 1.44
N LEU A 250 22.17 -0.31 0.56
CA LEU A 250 21.45 0.93 0.32
C LEU A 250 20.58 1.34 1.51
N VAL A 251 19.88 0.40 2.14
CA VAL A 251 18.98 0.71 3.27
C VAL A 251 19.68 0.67 4.62
N ASP A 252 20.73 -0.13 4.76
CA ASP A 252 21.54 -0.24 5.97
C ASP A 252 23.03 -0.16 5.63
N PRO A 253 23.54 1.04 5.31
CA PRO A 253 24.94 1.23 4.93
C PRO A 253 25.91 0.96 6.08
N VAL A 254 25.46 0.98 7.32
CA VAL A 254 26.30 0.69 8.51
C VAL A 254 26.62 -0.80 8.57
N ALA A 255 25.61 -1.64 8.39
CA ALA A 255 25.76 -3.08 8.45
C ALA A 255 26.39 -3.67 7.17
N TYR A 256 26.02 -3.18 5.98
CA TYR A 256 26.36 -3.81 4.69
C TYR A 256 27.25 -2.98 3.77
N GLY A 257 27.52 -1.70 4.10
CA GLY A 257 28.27 -0.80 3.22
C GLY A 257 29.69 -1.31 2.87
N ASN A 258 30.33 -2.00 3.80
CA ASN A 258 31.66 -2.58 3.64
C ASN A 258 31.66 -4.10 3.44
N SER A 259 30.51 -4.74 3.30
CA SER A 259 30.43 -6.21 3.11
C SER A 259 30.94 -6.61 1.72
N THR A 260 31.79 -7.63 1.68
CA THR A 260 32.22 -8.25 0.42
C THR A 260 31.24 -9.31 -0.04
N PRO A 261 31.20 -9.67 -1.34
CA PRO A 261 30.36 -10.76 -1.82
C PRO A 261 30.59 -12.09 -1.10
N GLU A 262 31.86 -12.41 -0.75
CA GLU A 262 32.20 -13.62 -0.03
C GLU A 262 31.71 -13.58 1.42
N SER A 263 31.96 -12.49 2.13
CA SER A 263 31.50 -12.35 3.53
C SER A 263 29.96 -12.40 3.60
N PHE A 264 29.28 -11.79 2.63
CA PHE A 264 27.82 -11.82 2.56
C PHE A 264 27.26 -13.22 2.29
N ARG A 265 27.87 -13.98 1.37
CA ARG A 265 27.52 -15.40 1.14
C ARG A 265 27.68 -16.25 2.40
N THR A 266 28.74 -16.02 3.14
CA THR A 266 28.99 -16.71 4.42
C THR A 266 27.91 -16.40 5.43
N GLN A 267 27.57 -15.12 5.62
CA GLN A 267 26.48 -14.68 6.50
C GLN A 267 25.13 -15.31 6.13
N ILE A 268 24.77 -15.38 4.84
CA ILE A 268 23.54 -16.03 4.40
C ILE A 268 23.53 -17.52 4.77
N ARG A 269 24.63 -18.24 4.51
CA ARG A 269 24.73 -19.69 4.83
C ARG A 269 24.68 -19.97 6.34
N GLU A 270 25.35 -19.17 7.13
CA GLU A 270 25.32 -19.28 8.60
C GLU A 270 23.88 -19.07 9.10
N ARG A 271 23.20 -18.09 8.55
CA ARG A 271 21.81 -17.82 8.89
C ARG A 271 20.85 -18.92 8.49
N GLU A 272 20.98 -19.50 7.31
CA GLU A 272 20.15 -20.64 6.87
C GLU A 272 20.33 -21.85 7.82
N ARG A 273 21.54 -22.05 8.37
CA ARG A 273 21.80 -23.09 9.36
C ARG A 273 21.09 -22.76 10.68
N SER A 274 21.28 -21.57 11.18
CA SER A 274 20.72 -21.13 12.47
C SER A 274 19.22 -20.97 12.45
N ALA A 275 18.63 -20.69 11.29
CA ALA A 275 17.19 -20.64 11.10
C ALA A 275 16.51 -21.96 11.47
N ARG A 276 17.11 -23.09 11.07
CA ARG A 276 16.61 -24.44 11.44
C ARG A 276 16.71 -24.68 12.94
N ASP A 277 17.81 -24.26 13.56
CA ASP A 277 18.00 -24.38 15.02
C ASP A 277 16.94 -23.60 15.78
N ILE A 278 16.62 -22.39 15.34
CA ILE A 278 15.59 -21.55 15.96
C ILE A 278 14.19 -22.16 15.77
N GLN A 279 13.88 -22.71 14.60
CA GLN A 279 12.60 -23.39 14.40
C GLN A 279 12.38 -24.51 15.41
N VAL A 280 13.44 -25.31 15.68
CA VAL A 280 13.34 -26.35 16.71
C VAL A 280 13.22 -25.76 18.11
N LEU A 281 13.92 -24.66 18.43
CA LEU A 281 13.79 -24.00 19.73
C LEU A 281 12.38 -23.49 19.97
N THR A 282 11.70 -22.99 18.94
CA THR A 282 10.35 -22.40 19.02
C THR A 282 9.22 -23.43 18.87
N ALA A 283 9.52 -24.61 18.31
CA ALA A 283 8.50 -25.61 18.04
C ALA A 283 7.87 -26.14 19.35
N ARG A 284 6.56 -25.98 19.48
CA ARG A 284 5.77 -26.45 20.65
C ARG A 284 5.88 -27.96 20.91
N ARG A 285 6.25 -28.75 19.90
CA ARG A 285 6.35 -30.22 19.95
C ARG A 285 7.79 -30.72 20.02
N ALA A 286 8.78 -29.83 19.99
CA ALA A 286 10.17 -30.26 20.10
C ALA A 286 10.45 -30.83 21.49
N SER A 287 11.14 -31.96 21.51
CA SER A 287 11.57 -32.60 22.76
C SER A 287 12.71 -31.81 23.42
N LEU A 288 12.84 -31.94 24.74
CA LEU A 288 13.93 -31.32 25.47
C LEU A 288 15.31 -31.77 24.92
N GLY A 289 15.45 -33.03 24.48
CA GLY A 289 16.68 -33.54 23.87
C GLY A 289 17.06 -32.83 22.58
N GLN A 290 16.09 -32.60 21.69
CA GLN A 290 16.31 -31.84 20.45
C GLN A 290 16.74 -30.41 20.73
N LYS A 291 16.05 -29.74 21.66
CA LYS A 291 16.38 -28.37 22.07
C LYS A 291 17.77 -28.30 22.72
N THR A 292 18.15 -29.29 23.52
CA THR A 292 19.46 -29.32 24.21
C THR A 292 20.62 -29.53 23.22
N GLU A 293 20.42 -30.30 22.14
CA GLU A 293 21.42 -30.45 21.06
C GLU A 293 21.75 -29.09 20.43
N ILE A 294 20.74 -28.27 20.19
CA ILE A 294 20.90 -26.93 19.61
C ILE A 294 21.68 -25.99 20.53
N LEU A 295 21.53 -26.11 21.85
CA LEU A 295 22.31 -25.30 22.79
C LEU A 295 23.82 -25.49 22.59
N GLY A 296 24.26 -26.71 22.21
CA GLY A 296 25.64 -26.99 21.87
C GLY A 296 26.11 -26.30 20.61
N ASN A 297 25.27 -26.24 19.58
CA ASN A 297 25.57 -25.54 18.34
C ASN A 297 25.67 -24.03 18.57
N LEU A 298 24.72 -23.43 19.27
CA LEU A 298 24.72 -22.01 19.61
C LEU A 298 25.93 -21.60 20.46
N GLU A 299 26.32 -22.43 21.40
CA GLU A 299 27.53 -22.17 22.23
C GLU A 299 28.82 -22.22 21.39
N ALA A 300 28.87 -23.10 20.38
CA ALA A 300 29.98 -23.18 19.45
C ALA A 300 30.04 -22.02 18.46
N ASP A 301 28.88 -21.58 17.96
CA ASP A 301 28.76 -20.49 17.00
C ASP A 301 29.02 -19.12 17.64
N PHE A 302 28.73 -18.95 18.96
CA PHE A 302 28.89 -17.68 19.69
C PHE A 302 29.79 -17.82 20.94
N PRO A 303 31.05 -18.18 20.78
CA PRO A 303 31.93 -18.48 21.93
C PRO A 303 32.23 -17.26 22.81
N ASP A 304 32.10 -16.04 22.29
CA ASP A 304 32.43 -14.80 23.00
C ASP A 304 31.20 -14.03 23.52
N ASP A 305 29.98 -14.47 23.18
CA ASP A 305 28.76 -13.82 23.59
C ASP A 305 28.36 -14.20 25.02
N ARG A 306 28.48 -13.22 25.91
CA ARG A 306 28.17 -13.41 27.34
C ARG A 306 26.67 -13.58 27.59
N THR A 307 25.83 -12.88 26.85
CA THR A 307 24.37 -12.92 26.99
C THR A 307 23.87 -14.28 26.51
N MET A 308 24.33 -14.73 25.35
CA MET A 308 24.02 -16.05 24.80
C MET A 308 24.36 -17.14 25.79
N ARG A 309 25.55 -17.14 26.36
CA ARG A 309 25.98 -18.13 27.38
C ARG A 309 25.12 -18.11 28.63
N ALA A 310 24.72 -16.94 29.11
CA ALA A 310 23.85 -16.84 30.27
C ALA A 310 22.47 -17.45 29.97
N LEU A 311 21.87 -17.16 28.80
CA LEU A 311 20.60 -17.72 28.39
C LEU A 311 20.66 -19.23 28.16
N ILE A 312 21.73 -19.72 27.51
CA ILE A 312 21.98 -21.16 27.36
C ILE A 312 22.07 -21.86 28.72
N SER A 313 22.78 -21.26 29.69
CA SER A 313 22.89 -21.81 31.03
C SER A 313 21.53 -21.84 31.75
N ALA A 314 20.71 -20.82 31.61
CA ALA A 314 19.34 -20.78 32.16
C ALA A 314 18.48 -21.88 31.53
N CYS A 315 18.52 -22.07 30.21
CA CYS A 315 17.79 -23.13 29.52
C CYS A 315 18.24 -24.54 29.93
N ARG A 316 19.55 -24.75 30.15
CA ARG A 316 20.07 -26.04 30.64
C ARG A 316 19.63 -26.37 32.10
N SER A 317 19.26 -25.35 32.85
CA SER A 317 18.76 -25.51 34.25
C SER A 317 17.24 -25.71 34.31
N SER A 318 16.55 -25.63 33.19
CA SER A 318 15.10 -25.81 33.09
C SER A 318 14.74 -27.16 32.50
N ASP A 319 13.94 -27.94 33.26
CA ASP A 319 13.42 -29.24 32.83
C ASP A 319 12.17 -29.12 31.94
N ASP A 320 11.58 -27.93 31.82
CA ASP A 320 10.39 -27.68 30.99
C ASP A 320 10.78 -26.98 29.67
N PRO A 321 10.62 -27.64 28.51
CA PRO A 321 10.94 -27.05 27.18
C PRO A 321 10.03 -25.87 26.80
N ARG A 322 9.03 -25.53 27.67
CA ARG A 322 8.11 -24.40 27.46
C ARG A 322 8.33 -23.27 28.45
N SER A 323 9.35 -23.37 29.29
CA SER A 323 9.64 -22.34 30.26
C SER A 323 10.07 -21.01 29.62
N PRO A 324 9.90 -19.87 30.31
CA PRO A 324 10.23 -18.55 29.80
C PRO A 324 11.67 -18.42 29.28
N GLU A 325 12.62 -19.15 29.86
CA GLU A 325 14.03 -19.10 29.49
C GLU A 325 14.27 -19.52 28.04
N TRP A 326 13.50 -20.50 27.53
CA TRP A 326 13.57 -20.93 26.14
C TRP A 326 13.03 -19.87 25.20
N ASN A 327 12.01 -19.13 25.62
CA ASN A 327 11.47 -18.01 24.83
C ASN A 327 12.49 -16.86 24.79
N GLU A 328 13.09 -16.50 25.93
CA GLU A 328 14.13 -15.46 26.00
C GLU A 328 15.35 -15.80 25.12
N LEU A 329 15.80 -17.05 25.14
CA LEU A 329 16.88 -17.51 24.28
C LEU A 329 16.48 -17.42 22.81
N SER A 330 15.28 -17.89 22.48
CA SER A 330 14.74 -17.84 21.10
C SER A 330 14.67 -16.41 20.58
N ASP A 331 14.15 -15.48 21.37
CA ASP A 331 14.03 -14.07 21.00
C ASP A 331 15.41 -13.42 20.83
N TYR A 332 16.35 -13.75 21.69
CA TYR A 332 17.72 -13.25 21.59
C TYR A 332 18.43 -13.75 20.33
N VAL A 333 18.31 -15.05 20.03
CA VAL A 333 18.90 -15.66 18.82
C VAL A 333 18.29 -15.07 17.56
N ARG A 334 16.95 -14.90 17.54
CA ARG A 334 16.25 -14.23 16.43
C ARG A 334 16.80 -12.83 16.17
N GLU A 335 17.01 -12.05 17.21
CA GLU A 335 17.50 -10.69 17.10
C GLU A 335 18.93 -10.62 16.52
N ILE A 336 19.81 -11.55 16.89
CA ILE A 336 21.18 -11.63 16.36
C ILE A 336 21.20 -12.04 14.89
N TYR A 337 20.36 -13.02 14.51
CA TYR A 337 20.35 -13.55 13.15
C TYR A 337 19.49 -12.75 12.18
N ARG A 338 18.85 -11.71 12.62
CA ARG A 338 18.07 -10.86 11.74
C ARG A 338 18.97 -10.24 10.68
N LEU A 339 18.66 -10.48 9.39
CA LEU A 339 19.44 -9.96 8.28
C LEU A 339 19.44 -8.43 8.27
N SER A 340 18.28 -7.83 8.36
CA SER A 340 18.17 -6.39 8.46
C SER A 340 16.85 -5.98 9.13
N ARG A 341 16.96 -5.19 10.20
CA ARG A 341 15.79 -4.53 10.80
C ARG A 341 15.07 -3.58 9.83
N ARG A 342 15.71 -3.30 8.70
CA ARG A 342 15.25 -2.34 7.68
C ARG A 342 14.69 -3.01 6.43
N MET A 343 14.50 -4.33 6.45
CA MET A 343 13.74 -5.05 5.44
C MET A 343 12.41 -5.49 6.03
N ILE A 344 11.32 -5.13 5.37
CA ILE A 344 9.97 -5.56 5.73
C ILE A 344 9.45 -6.42 4.60
N ARG A 345 8.95 -7.61 4.94
CA ARG A 345 8.44 -8.57 3.98
C ARG A 345 7.24 -9.30 4.54
N HIS A 346 6.13 -9.23 3.84
CA HIS A 346 4.93 -10.02 4.11
C HIS A 346 4.67 -10.99 2.97
N ARG A 347 4.01 -12.08 3.29
CA ARG A 347 3.59 -13.12 2.34
C ARG A 347 2.08 -13.28 2.36
N ARG A 348 1.59 -13.83 1.26
CA ARG A 348 0.17 -14.19 1.11
C ARG A 348 -0.25 -15.31 2.07
N SER A 349 0.67 -16.16 2.49
CA SER A 349 0.45 -17.30 3.39
C SER A 349 0.61 -16.98 4.87
N SER A 350 1.00 -15.75 5.24
CA SER A 350 1.20 -15.39 6.65
C SER A 350 -0.13 -15.27 7.39
N ASP A 351 -0.12 -15.52 8.71
CA ASP A 351 -1.31 -15.40 9.58
C ASP A 351 -1.95 -14.00 9.53
N VAL A 352 -1.12 -12.98 9.32
CA VAL A 352 -1.55 -11.58 9.15
C VAL A 352 -2.41 -11.40 7.89
N THR A 353 -2.17 -12.21 6.86
CA THR A 353 -2.90 -12.15 5.59
C THR A 353 -4.05 -13.15 5.51
N MET A 354 -4.11 -14.15 6.41
CA MET A 354 -5.20 -15.13 6.46
C MET A 354 -6.58 -14.52 6.77
N SER A 355 -6.61 -13.34 7.39
CA SER A 355 -7.84 -12.56 7.57
C SER A 355 -8.42 -12.04 6.26
N TYR A 356 -7.65 -12.08 5.18
CA TYR A 356 -7.99 -11.58 3.84
C TYR A 356 -7.83 -12.75 2.86
N SER A 357 -8.92 -13.37 2.47
CA SER A 357 -8.88 -14.49 1.52
C SER A 357 -8.33 -14.01 0.17
N VAL A 358 -7.13 -14.47 -0.18
CA VAL A 358 -6.71 -14.51 -1.59
C VAL A 358 -7.55 -15.61 -2.24
N ALA A 359 -8.35 -15.26 -3.22
CA ALA A 359 -9.25 -16.22 -3.85
C ALA A 359 -8.48 -17.35 -4.57
N GLY A 360 -7.19 -17.17 -4.85
CA GLY A 360 -6.33 -18.17 -5.49
C GLY A 360 -6.46 -18.22 -7.00
N ARG A 361 -5.94 -19.29 -7.60
CA ARG A 361 -5.89 -19.52 -9.04
C ARG A 361 -6.76 -20.72 -9.39
N LEU A 362 -7.52 -20.62 -10.49
CA LEU A 362 -8.29 -21.70 -11.06
C LEU A 362 -7.73 -22.04 -12.45
N PRO A 363 -6.88 -23.08 -12.58
CA PRO A 363 -6.29 -23.44 -13.86
C PRO A 363 -7.33 -24.02 -14.81
N SER A 364 -7.27 -23.61 -16.07
CA SER A 364 -8.11 -24.11 -17.16
C SER A 364 -7.24 -24.35 -18.40
N PHE A 365 -7.32 -25.52 -18.98
CA PHE A 365 -6.51 -25.88 -20.14
C PHE A 365 -7.42 -26.13 -21.36
N ILE A 366 -7.04 -25.55 -22.50
CA ILE A 366 -7.78 -25.69 -23.76
C ILE A 366 -6.93 -26.53 -24.71
N ASP A 367 -7.34 -27.76 -25.00
CA ASP A 367 -6.67 -28.63 -25.94
C ASP A 367 -6.99 -28.21 -27.36
N VAL A 368 -5.96 -27.99 -28.16
CA VAL A 368 -6.06 -27.57 -29.56
C VAL A 368 -5.23 -28.46 -30.46
N THR A 369 -5.76 -28.75 -31.63
CA THR A 369 -5.02 -29.41 -32.71
C THR A 369 -4.64 -28.36 -33.76
N GLU A 370 -3.34 -28.06 -33.86
CA GLU A 370 -2.81 -27.13 -34.86
C GLU A 370 -2.17 -27.90 -36.01
N PRO A 371 -2.72 -27.83 -37.25
CA PRO A 371 -2.23 -28.63 -38.36
C PRO A 371 -0.77 -28.41 -38.75
N SER A 372 -0.24 -27.18 -38.49
CA SER A 372 1.16 -26.85 -38.79
C SER A 372 2.15 -27.29 -37.68
N ARG A 373 1.66 -27.88 -36.59
CA ARG A 373 2.51 -28.19 -35.42
C ARG A 373 3.64 -29.16 -35.75
N SER A 374 3.36 -30.23 -36.45
CA SER A 374 4.42 -31.20 -36.84
C SER A 374 5.53 -30.56 -37.69
N VAL A 375 5.16 -29.59 -38.54
CA VAL A 375 6.15 -28.87 -39.35
C VAL A 375 7.07 -28.01 -38.46
N ILE A 376 6.50 -27.41 -37.41
CA ILE A 376 7.26 -26.59 -36.46
C ILE A 376 8.18 -27.45 -35.61
N ASP A 377 7.70 -28.58 -35.11
CA ASP A 377 8.49 -29.50 -34.29
C ASP A 377 9.65 -30.13 -35.12
N ASP A 378 9.39 -30.54 -36.40
CA ASP A 378 10.41 -30.98 -37.34
C ASP A 378 11.46 -29.89 -37.61
N PHE A 379 11.02 -28.65 -37.74
CA PHE A 379 11.93 -27.52 -37.93
C PHE A 379 12.83 -27.33 -36.71
N LEU A 380 12.28 -27.34 -35.49
CA LEU A 380 13.07 -27.19 -34.26
C LEU A 380 14.20 -28.25 -34.18
N GLU A 381 13.87 -29.50 -34.44
CA GLU A 381 14.89 -30.57 -34.41
C GLU A 381 15.96 -30.39 -35.51
N SER A 382 15.53 -30.05 -36.72
CA SER A 382 16.48 -29.81 -37.82
C SER A 382 17.38 -28.59 -37.54
N TYR A 383 16.80 -27.53 -37.00
CA TYR A 383 17.52 -26.29 -36.67
C TYR A 383 18.49 -26.50 -35.51
N ARG A 384 18.07 -27.27 -34.52
CA ARG A 384 18.92 -27.67 -33.39
C ARG A 384 20.19 -28.37 -33.85
N ILE A 385 20.07 -29.33 -34.74
CA ILE A 385 21.22 -30.08 -35.31
C ILE A 385 22.14 -29.11 -36.08
N GLN A 386 21.62 -28.15 -36.83
CA GLN A 386 22.42 -27.17 -37.56
C GLN A 386 23.21 -26.24 -36.64
N LEU A 387 22.65 -25.94 -35.43
CA LEU A 387 23.29 -25.06 -34.47
C LEU A 387 24.23 -25.76 -33.46
N ALA A 388 24.27 -27.08 -33.46
CA ALA A 388 25.02 -27.86 -32.46
C ALA A 388 26.52 -27.50 -32.36
N ASP A 389 27.11 -26.99 -33.45
CA ASP A 389 28.53 -26.61 -33.51
C ASP A 389 28.77 -25.09 -33.30
N SER A 390 27.76 -24.35 -32.91
CA SER A 390 27.82 -22.88 -32.81
C SER A 390 27.47 -22.36 -31.40
N ASP A 391 28.04 -21.20 -31.07
CA ASP A 391 27.76 -20.48 -29.82
C ASP A 391 26.36 -19.78 -29.86
N SER A 392 25.32 -20.54 -30.22
CA SER A 392 23.99 -20.00 -30.62
C SER A 392 22.85 -20.41 -29.68
N GLN A 393 23.16 -20.76 -28.40
CA GLN A 393 22.16 -21.18 -27.40
C GLN A 393 20.98 -20.22 -27.29
N MET A 394 21.26 -18.94 -27.19
CA MET A 394 20.22 -17.91 -27.09
C MET A 394 19.31 -17.84 -28.34
N ARG A 395 19.90 -18.00 -29.54
CA ARG A 395 19.11 -17.99 -30.77
C ARG A 395 18.17 -19.18 -30.87
N PHE A 396 18.62 -20.34 -30.45
CA PHE A 396 17.76 -21.53 -30.37
C PHE A 396 16.66 -21.38 -29.32
N ALA A 397 16.96 -20.84 -28.15
CA ALA A 397 15.95 -20.55 -27.11
C ALA A 397 14.87 -19.57 -27.62
N ILE A 398 15.26 -18.57 -28.41
CA ILE A 398 14.32 -17.65 -29.07
C ILE A 398 13.42 -18.42 -30.07
N ALA A 399 14.00 -19.32 -30.89
CA ALA A 399 13.23 -20.14 -31.83
C ALA A 399 12.21 -21.04 -31.08
N VAL A 400 12.65 -21.69 -29.99
CA VAL A 400 11.78 -22.51 -29.13
C VAL A 400 10.65 -21.65 -28.53
N SER A 401 10.95 -20.45 -28.02
CA SER A 401 9.93 -19.53 -27.46
C SER A 401 8.86 -19.18 -28.52
N HIS A 402 9.26 -18.89 -29.76
CA HIS A 402 8.31 -18.61 -30.83
C HIS A 402 7.50 -19.84 -31.24
N ALA A 403 8.14 -20.99 -31.28
CA ALA A 403 7.47 -22.24 -31.57
C ALA A 403 6.42 -22.64 -30.52
N LEU A 404 6.73 -22.46 -29.25
CA LEU A 404 5.77 -22.69 -28.12
C LEU A 404 4.57 -21.76 -28.20
N ALA A 405 4.73 -20.55 -28.72
CA ALA A 405 3.65 -19.57 -28.92
C ALA A 405 2.77 -19.89 -30.15
N GLY A 406 3.20 -20.81 -31.01
CA GLY A 406 2.43 -21.32 -32.16
C GLY A 406 2.86 -20.74 -33.51
N PRO A 407 2.13 -21.11 -34.57
CA PRO A 407 2.60 -20.87 -35.93
C PRO A 407 2.71 -19.38 -36.31
N VAL A 408 1.83 -18.51 -35.80
CA VAL A 408 1.88 -17.09 -36.11
C VAL A 408 3.15 -16.43 -35.53
N ALA A 409 3.54 -16.79 -34.31
CA ALA A 409 4.78 -16.32 -33.72
C ALA A 409 5.99 -16.93 -34.43
N MET A 410 5.93 -18.21 -34.76
CA MET A 410 6.98 -18.90 -35.48
C MET A 410 7.29 -18.28 -36.84
N LEU A 411 6.26 -17.89 -37.60
CA LEU A 411 6.43 -17.17 -38.86
C LEU A 411 7.17 -15.84 -38.68
N ASP A 412 6.99 -15.13 -37.57
CA ASP A 412 7.75 -13.88 -37.31
C ASP A 412 9.25 -14.18 -37.11
N PHE A 413 9.59 -15.22 -36.39
CA PHE A 413 10.99 -15.66 -36.22
C PHE A 413 11.63 -16.03 -37.56
N LEU A 414 10.93 -16.83 -38.36
CA LEU A 414 11.41 -17.30 -39.65
C LEU A 414 11.62 -16.19 -40.71
N ARG A 415 10.97 -15.03 -40.52
CA ARG A 415 11.19 -13.84 -41.40
C ARG A 415 12.47 -13.09 -41.07
N CYS A 416 13.22 -13.48 -40.04
CA CYS A 416 14.42 -12.80 -39.57
C CYS A 416 15.66 -13.72 -39.65
N PRO A 417 16.04 -14.24 -40.85
CA PRO A 417 17.26 -15.07 -41.01
C PRO A 417 18.50 -14.22 -40.78
N THR A 418 19.55 -14.82 -40.18
CA THR A 418 20.86 -14.18 -39.95
C THR A 418 21.90 -14.51 -41.04
N SER A 419 21.67 -15.56 -41.84
CA SER A 419 22.55 -15.99 -42.91
C SER A 419 21.78 -16.35 -44.19
N SER A 420 22.48 -16.50 -45.30
CA SER A 420 21.91 -16.98 -46.58
C SER A 420 21.37 -18.40 -46.47
N ASP A 421 22.05 -19.23 -45.74
CA ASP A 421 21.69 -20.65 -45.58
C ASP A 421 20.46 -20.81 -44.66
N GLU A 422 20.37 -20.04 -43.60
CA GLU A 422 19.13 -19.94 -42.80
C GLU A 422 17.96 -19.47 -43.67
N ARG A 423 18.18 -18.49 -44.53
CA ARG A 423 17.09 -17.95 -45.37
C ARG A 423 16.42 -19.01 -46.23
N ALA A 424 17.18 -19.82 -46.95
CA ALA A 424 16.63 -20.86 -47.79
C ALA A 424 15.83 -21.91 -46.97
N PHE A 425 16.38 -22.28 -45.85
CA PHE A 425 15.75 -23.22 -44.91
C PHE A 425 14.47 -22.65 -44.29
N PHE A 426 14.52 -21.38 -43.89
CA PHE A 426 13.36 -20.68 -43.31
C PHE A 426 12.24 -20.46 -44.32
N ASP A 427 12.56 -20.02 -45.55
CA ASP A 427 11.58 -19.85 -46.62
C ASP A 427 10.81 -21.11 -46.95
N MET A 428 11.51 -22.28 -46.98
CA MET A 428 10.89 -23.57 -47.18
C MET A 428 9.93 -23.91 -46.01
N THR A 429 10.35 -23.64 -44.79
CA THR A 429 9.55 -23.88 -43.60
C THR A 429 8.31 -22.97 -43.55
N ILE A 430 8.45 -21.69 -43.91
CA ILE A 430 7.35 -20.73 -44.02
C ILE A 430 6.29 -21.27 -44.97
N ALA A 431 6.70 -21.73 -46.17
CA ALA A 431 5.77 -22.27 -47.14
C ALA A 431 4.99 -23.50 -46.61
N ARG A 432 5.70 -24.42 -45.93
CA ARG A 432 5.06 -25.63 -45.32
C ARG A 432 4.07 -25.24 -44.21
N ILE A 433 4.40 -24.30 -43.33
CA ILE A 433 3.52 -23.84 -42.26
C ILE A 433 2.27 -23.18 -42.85
N GLN A 434 2.44 -22.30 -43.87
CA GLN A 434 1.32 -21.62 -44.51
C GLN A 434 0.40 -22.60 -45.25
N MET A 435 0.93 -23.65 -45.88
CA MET A 435 0.13 -24.70 -46.56
C MET A 435 -0.67 -25.56 -45.54
N ALA A 436 -0.11 -25.81 -44.36
CA ALA A 436 -0.78 -26.61 -43.34
C ALA A 436 -1.90 -25.83 -42.61
N GLY A 437 -1.81 -24.51 -42.55
CA GLY A 437 -2.73 -23.64 -41.82
C GLY A 437 -2.08 -23.04 -40.55
N VAL A 438 -2.56 -21.89 -40.08
CA VAL A 438 -1.92 -21.12 -38.99
C VAL A 438 -2.87 -20.58 -37.94
N ASP A 439 -4.18 -20.81 -38.10
CA ASP A 439 -5.18 -20.09 -37.31
C ASP A 439 -5.91 -20.95 -36.26
N SER A 440 -5.86 -22.29 -36.38
CA SER A 440 -6.67 -23.20 -35.57
C SER A 440 -6.49 -22.97 -34.07
N ARG A 441 -5.24 -22.73 -33.61
CA ARG A 441 -4.92 -22.38 -32.22
C ARG A 441 -5.59 -21.09 -31.81
N LEU A 442 -5.49 -20.02 -32.61
CA LEU A 442 -6.04 -18.71 -32.29
C LEU A 442 -7.55 -18.66 -32.46
N GLU A 443 -8.14 -19.44 -33.38
CA GLU A 443 -9.59 -19.57 -33.51
C GLU A 443 -10.21 -20.23 -32.27
N SER A 444 -9.58 -21.29 -31.77
CA SER A 444 -10.02 -21.94 -30.53
C SER A 444 -9.88 -21.02 -29.31
N ALA A 445 -8.76 -20.24 -29.22
CA ALA A 445 -8.56 -19.26 -28.19
C ALA A 445 -9.61 -18.13 -28.26
N ALA A 446 -9.88 -17.64 -29.47
CA ALA A 446 -10.86 -16.57 -29.69
C ALA A 446 -12.27 -17.01 -29.32
N GLN A 447 -12.65 -18.26 -29.64
CA GLN A 447 -13.94 -18.83 -29.25
C GLN A 447 -14.03 -18.89 -27.71
N ALA A 448 -13.00 -19.39 -27.03
CA ALA A 448 -13.00 -19.49 -25.59
C ALA A 448 -13.04 -18.11 -24.88
N ILE A 449 -12.43 -17.09 -25.48
CA ILE A 449 -12.54 -15.71 -25.02
C ILE A 449 -13.97 -15.20 -25.24
N ALA A 450 -14.53 -15.40 -26.44
CA ALA A 450 -15.84 -14.93 -26.80
C ALA A 450 -16.93 -15.52 -25.89
N ASP A 451 -16.86 -16.82 -25.58
CA ASP A 451 -17.81 -17.49 -24.69
C ASP A 451 -17.82 -16.83 -23.29
N ARG A 452 -16.65 -16.47 -22.77
CA ARG A 452 -16.50 -15.79 -21.47
C ARG A 452 -17.01 -14.36 -21.50
N VAL A 453 -16.70 -13.63 -22.57
CA VAL A 453 -17.19 -12.25 -22.79
C VAL A 453 -18.71 -12.23 -22.95
N HIS A 454 -19.31 -13.19 -23.66
CA HIS A 454 -20.75 -13.30 -23.77
C HIS A 454 -21.45 -13.64 -22.44
N ASN A 455 -20.72 -14.28 -21.52
CA ASN A 455 -21.18 -14.51 -20.14
C ASN A 455 -20.94 -13.32 -19.21
N GLY A 456 -20.61 -12.15 -19.76
CA GLY A 456 -20.40 -10.90 -19.00
C GLY A 456 -19.05 -10.81 -18.28
N LYS A 457 -18.11 -11.71 -18.54
CA LYS A 457 -16.80 -11.69 -17.87
C LYS A 457 -15.83 -10.70 -18.51
N LEU A 458 -14.97 -10.12 -17.66
CA LEU A 458 -13.81 -9.35 -18.09
C LEU A 458 -12.62 -10.29 -18.30
N VAL A 459 -12.13 -10.36 -19.54
CA VAL A 459 -11.05 -11.27 -19.95
C VAL A 459 -9.80 -10.47 -20.29
N VAL A 460 -8.64 -10.85 -19.76
CA VAL A 460 -7.34 -10.38 -20.21
C VAL A 460 -6.71 -11.45 -21.08
N ALA A 461 -6.42 -11.14 -22.34
CA ALA A 461 -5.73 -12.04 -23.26
C ALA A 461 -4.29 -11.54 -23.48
N ALA A 462 -3.31 -12.28 -22.98
CA ALA A 462 -1.92 -11.86 -22.94
C ALA A 462 -1.04 -12.65 -23.91
N SER A 463 -0.13 -11.94 -24.58
CA SER A 463 0.93 -12.55 -25.40
C SER A 463 2.19 -11.71 -25.42
N THR A 464 3.35 -12.38 -25.39
CA THR A 464 4.66 -11.75 -25.62
C THR A 464 4.82 -11.26 -27.08
N PHE A 465 4.07 -11.87 -28.00
CA PHE A 465 4.24 -11.70 -29.45
C PHE A 465 3.17 -10.78 -30.06
N PRO A 466 3.55 -9.58 -30.56
CA PRO A 466 2.60 -8.63 -31.16
C PRO A 466 1.86 -9.18 -32.39
N ALA A 467 2.47 -10.10 -33.13
CA ALA A 467 1.84 -10.75 -34.28
C ALA A 467 0.65 -11.62 -33.86
N VAL A 468 0.79 -12.35 -32.75
CA VAL A 468 -0.27 -13.16 -32.15
C VAL A 468 -1.44 -12.27 -31.73
N LEU A 469 -1.16 -11.14 -31.06
CA LEU A 469 -2.18 -10.18 -30.64
C LEU A 469 -2.94 -9.58 -31.83
N ARG A 470 -2.24 -9.14 -32.88
CA ARG A 470 -2.89 -8.61 -34.10
C ARG A 470 -3.77 -9.66 -34.77
N ARG A 471 -3.30 -10.92 -34.78
CA ARG A 471 -4.06 -11.98 -35.45
C ARG A 471 -5.31 -12.36 -34.68
N ILE A 472 -5.21 -12.57 -33.36
CA ILE A 472 -6.39 -12.89 -32.53
C ILE A 472 -7.38 -11.72 -32.50
N GLU A 473 -6.92 -10.49 -32.52
CA GLU A 473 -7.76 -9.31 -32.62
C GLU A 473 -8.67 -9.37 -33.86
N SER A 474 -8.09 -9.64 -35.02
CA SER A 474 -8.86 -9.75 -36.26
C SER A 474 -9.88 -10.90 -36.26
N ILE A 475 -9.63 -11.95 -35.49
CA ILE A 475 -10.57 -13.06 -35.28
C ILE A 475 -11.70 -12.63 -34.34
N LEU A 476 -11.35 -12.01 -33.21
CA LEU A 476 -12.32 -11.54 -32.19
C LEU A 476 -13.24 -10.45 -32.73
N GLU A 477 -12.73 -9.53 -33.56
CA GLU A 477 -13.57 -8.49 -34.22
C GLU A 477 -14.72 -9.09 -34.99
N ARG A 478 -14.53 -10.25 -35.62
CA ARG A 478 -15.57 -10.97 -36.34
C ARG A 478 -16.58 -11.68 -35.45
N ILE A 479 -16.18 -12.05 -34.21
CA ILE A 479 -17.01 -12.85 -33.31
C ILE A 479 -17.78 -11.96 -32.33
N ILE A 480 -17.10 -11.04 -31.64
CA ILE A 480 -17.66 -10.20 -30.56
C ILE A 480 -17.81 -8.72 -30.93
N GLY A 481 -17.30 -8.31 -32.10
CA GLY A 481 -17.30 -6.92 -32.54
C GLY A 481 -16.23 -6.04 -31.85
N THR A 482 -15.92 -4.92 -32.46
CA THR A 482 -14.82 -4.01 -32.02
C THR A 482 -15.10 -3.32 -30.69
N ALA A 483 -16.38 -3.11 -30.33
CA ALA A 483 -16.79 -2.35 -29.14
C ALA A 483 -16.43 -3.05 -27.81
N LYS A 484 -16.18 -4.35 -27.84
CA LYS A 484 -15.79 -5.16 -26.65
C LYS A 484 -14.31 -5.47 -26.57
N ILE A 485 -13.50 -4.94 -27.49
CA ILE A 485 -12.05 -5.19 -27.58
C ILE A 485 -11.28 -3.95 -27.15
N TYR A 486 -10.51 -4.10 -26.10
CA TYR A 486 -9.63 -3.07 -25.54
C TYR A 486 -8.17 -3.47 -25.75
N ARG A 487 -7.25 -2.52 -25.74
CA ARG A 487 -5.82 -2.76 -26.03
C ARG A 487 -4.94 -2.17 -24.95
N HIS A 488 -3.93 -2.92 -24.55
CA HIS A 488 -2.86 -2.44 -23.66
C HIS A 488 -1.52 -2.91 -24.24
N LEU A 489 -0.94 -2.08 -25.10
CA LEU A 489 0.22 -2.45 -25.91
C LEU A 489 1.37 -1.46 -25.69
N ASN A 490 2.60 -1.92 -25.77
CA ASN A 490 3.81 -1.08 -25.69
C ASN A 490 3.86 0.03 -26.75
N SER A 491 3.24 -0.22 -27.90
CA SER A 491 3.15 0.76 -28.98
C SER A 491 2.20 1.92 -28.73
N MET A 492 1.35 1.85 -27.70
CA MET A 492 0.41 2.91 -27.33
C MET A 492 1.07 3.92 -26.38
N THR A 493 0.54 5.16 -26.37
CA THR A 493 0.94 6.12 -25.35
C THR A 493 0.46 5.68 -23.96
N PRO A 494 1.16 6.07 -22.88
CA PRO A 494 0.71 5.76 -21.51
C PRO A 494 -0.74 6.19 -21.23
N GLU A 495 -1.12 7.37 -21.73
CA GLU A 495 -2.47 7.92 -21.55
C GLU A 495 -3.54 7.09 -22.27
N ASP A 496 -3.24 6.59 -23.46
CA ASP A 496 -4.19 5.75 -24.21
C ASP A 496 -4.32 4.36 -23.59
N ARG A 497 -3.23 3.82 -23.06
CA ARG A 497 -3.27 2.57 -22.27
C ARG A 497 -4.14 2.74 -21.04
N ASP A 498 -4.00 3.83 -20.29
CA ASP A 498 -4.79 4.12 -19.11
C ASP A 498 -6.27 4.25 -19.40
N LYS A 499 -6.62 4.97 -20.46
CA LYS A 499 -8.01 5.09 -20.93
C LYS A 499 -8.60 3.75 -21.32
N SER A 500 -7.82 2.94 -22.03
CA SER A 500 -8.26 1.61 -22.47
C SER A 500 -8.59 0.69 -21.28
N VAL A 501 -7.71 0.65 -20.27
CA VAL A 501 -7.95 -0.11 -19.04
C VAL A 501 -9.15 0.43 -18.26
N TYR A 502 -9.29 1.76 -18.16
CA TYR A 502 -10.42 2.38 -17.50
C TYR A 502 -11.76 1.98 -18.12
N TYR A 503 -11.87 2.05 -19.47
CA TYR A 503 -13.10 1.63 -20.17
C TYR A 503 -13.32 0.13 -20.12
N PHE A 504 -12.26 -0.67 -20.13
CA PHE A 504 -12.35 -2.12 -19.96
C PHE A 504 -12.93 -2.51 -18.60
N LEU A 505 -12.37 -1.99 -17.52
CA LEU A 505 -12.83 -2.29 -16.16
C LEU A 505 -14.21 -1.72 -15.84
N GLY A 506 -14.61 -0.64 -16.51
CA GLY A 506 -15.96 -0.06 -16.40
C GLY A 506 -17.03 -0.76 -17.25
N ASN A 507 -16.70 -1.80 -18.00
CA ASN A 507 -17.63 -2.51 -18.87
C ASN A 507 -18.30 -3.68 -18.15
N PHE A 508 -19.54 -3.48 -17.70
CA PHE A 508 -20.34 -4.51 -17.00
C PHE A 508 -20.93 -5.60 -17.93
N ASP A 509 -20.89 -5.40 -19.25
CA ASP A 509 -21.42 -6.34 -20.25
C ASP A 509 -20.37 -7.34 -20.76
N GLY A 510 -19.20 -7.40 -20.11
CA GLY A 510 -18.09 -8.22 -20.52
C GLY A 510 -17.26 -7.62 -21.66
N GLY A 511 -15.96 -7.90 -21.64
CA GLY A 511 -15.02 -7.39 -22.64
C GLY A 511 -13.68 -8.11 -22.60
N VAL A 512 -12.84 -7.91 -23.61
CA VAL A 512 -11.49 -8.46 -23.66
C VAL A 512 -10.45 -7.35 -23.77
N LEU A 513 -9.41 -7.43 -22.91
CA LEU A 513 -8.20 -6.59 -22.97
C LEU A 513 -7.08 -7.40 -23.63
N LEU A 514 -6.69 -7.02 -24.82
CA LEU A 514 -5.50 -7.58 -25.50
C LEU A 514 -4.25 -6.90 -24.97
N ALA A 515 -3.32 -7.66 -24.41
CA ALA A 515 -2.18 -7.12 -23.71
C ALA A 515 -0.87 -7.79 -24.13
N ASP A 516 0.17 -6.98 -24.33
CA ASP A 516 1.55 -7.46 -24.51
C ASP A 516 2.30 -7.44 -23.15
N SER A 517 3.63 -7.54 -23.18
CA SER A 517 4.46 -7.50 -21.97
C SER A 517 4.28 -6.23 -21.13
N SER A 518 3.66 -5.18 -21.67
CA SER A 518 3.35 -3.97 -20.90
C SER A 518 2.38 -4.21 -19.72
N VAL A 519 1.62 -5.31 -19.76
CA VAL A 519 0.71 -5.66 -18.68
C VAL A 519 1.44 -6.35 -17.52
N GLU A 520 2.61 -6.92 -17.77
CA GLU A 520 3.43 -7.60 -16.76
C GLU A 520 3.96 -6.63 -15.71
N GLU A 521 4.07 -5.36 -16.07
CA GLU A 521 4.52 -4.30 -15.17
C GLU A 521 3.36 -3.36 -14.77
N GLY A 522 3.01 -3.38 -13.48
CA GLY A 522 2.37 -2.27 -12.78
C GLY A 522 0.87 -2.07 -12.89
N ARG A 523 0.11 -2.76 -13.73
CA ARG A 523 -1.34 -2.52 -13.83
C ARG A 523 -2.14 -3.36 -12.83
N ASN A 524 -3.11 -2.70 -12.20
CA ASN A 524 -4.08 -3.37 -11.37
C ASN A 524 -5.26 -3.84 -12.22
N LEU A 525 -5.32 -5.14 -12.48
CA LEU A 525 -6.39 -5.80 -13.23
C LEU A 525 -7.20 -6.76 -12.35
N GLN A 526 -7.21 -6.52 -11.06
CA GLN A 526 -7.89 -7.36 -10.08
C GLN A 526 -9.40 -7.53 -10.33
N ASP A 527 -10.02 -6.60 -11.07
CA ASP A 527 -11.43 -6.68 -11.42
C ASP A 527 -11.69 -7.56 -12.67
N ALA A 528 -10.64 -7.96 -13.40
CA ALA A 528 -10.74 -8.95 -14.46
C ALA A 528 -10.80 -10.36 -13.89
N GLU A 529 -11.68 -11.20 -14.42
CA GLU A 529 -12.00 -12.52 -13.85
C GLU A 529 -11.20 -13.64 -14.49
N VAL A 530 -10.71 -13.43 -15.73
CA VAL A 530 -10.08 -14.46 -16.55
C VAL A 530 -8.82 -13.92 -17.18
N LEU A 531 -7.72 -14.67 -17.04
CA LEU A 531 -6.49 -14.48 -17.80
C LEU A 531 -6.37 -15.60 -18.83
N VAL A 532 -6.33 -15.25 -20.11
CA VAL A 532 -6.03 -16.20 -21.20
C VAL A 532 -4.60 -15.98 -21.68
N ASN A 533 -3.72 -16.93 -21.40
CA ASN A 533 -2.35 -16.94 -21.89
C ASN A 533 -2.34 -17.50 -23.33
N LEU A 534 -2.19 -16.63 -24.32
CA LEU A 534 -2.07 -16.99 -25.73
C LEU A 534 -0.73 -17.68 -26.04
N ASP A 535 0.28 -17.36 -25.25
CA ASP A 535 1.57 -18.04 -25.17
C ASP A 535 1.99 -18.23 -23.72
N LEU A 536 2.78 -19.26 -23.46
CA LEU A 536 3.42 -19.51 -22.20
C LEU A 536 4.91 -19.17 -22.39
N PRO A 537 5.44 -18.09 -21.77
CA PRO A 537 6.83 -17.72 -21.92
C PRO A 537 7.77 -18.75 -21.28
N LEU A 538 8.98 -18.89 -21.82
CA LEU A 538 10.05 -19.68 -21.20
C LEU A 538 10.49 -19.07 -19.87
N ASP A 539 10.45 -17.72 -19.75
CA ASP A 539 10.72 -17.05 -18.47
C ASP A 539 9.51 -17.19 -17.55
N ILE A 540 9.65 -18.06 -16.58
CA ILE A 540 8.62 -18.37 -15.59
C ILE A 540 8.20 -17.13 -14.80
N ASN A 541 9.13 -16.19 -14.57
CA ASN A 541 8.85 -14.96 -13.85
C ASN A 541 7.88 -14.06 -14.62
N GLN A 542 7.95 -14.05 -15.96
CA GLN A 542 6.99 -13.31 -16.78
C GLN A 542 5.58 -13.87 -16.60
N LEU A 543 5.45 -15.20 -16.61
CA LEU A 543 4.15 -15.84 -16.41
C LEU A 543 3.59 -15.56 -15.00
N GLU A 544 4.44 -15.62 -13.98
CA GLU A 544 4.06 -15.26 -12.60
C GLU A 544 3.60 -13.81 -12.50
N GLN A 545 4.28 -12.89 -13.18
CA GLN A 545 3.87 -11.47 -13.21
C GLN A 545 2.52 -11.28 -13.89
N ARG A 546 2.25 -11.97 -15.00
CA ARG A 546 0.93 -11.94 -15.68
C ARG A 546 -0.18 -12.41 -14.75
N ILE A 547 -0.01 -13.59 -14.15
CA ILE A 547 -1.00 -14.18 -13.24
C ILE A 547 -1.20 -13.26 -12.03
N GLY A 548 -0.12 -12.74 -11.48
CA GLY A 548 -0.13 -11.83 -10.33
C GLY A 548 -0.84 -10.49 -10.56
N ARG A 549 -1.23 -10.15 -11.79
CA ARG A 549 -2.05 -8.94 -12.07
C ARG A 549 -3.53 -9.14 -11.72
N LEU A 550 -4.02 -10.36 -11.83
CA LEU A 550 -5.40 -10.73 -11.49
C LEU A 550 -5.47 -11.35 -10.08
N ASP A 551 -4.46 -12.13 -9.71
CA ASP A 551 -4.33 -12.81 -8.43
C ASP A 551 -3.78 -11.83 -7.38
N ARG A 552 -4.63 -10.93 -6.90
CA ARG A 552 -4.33 -9.92 -5.88
C ARG A 552 -5.33 -9.97 -4.74
N TYR A 553 -5.05 -9.24 -3.65
CA TYR A 553 -6.03 -8.98 -2.60
C TYR A 553 -7.23 -8.24 -3.17
N VAL A 554 -8.36 -8.92 -3.23
CA VAL A 554 -9.62 -8.35 -3.71
C VAL A 554 -10.73 -8.70 -2.71
N ALA A 555 -11.74 -7.84 -2.67
CA ALA A 555 -13.02 -8.16 -2.06
C ALA A 555 -13.75 -9.33 -2.74
N ARG A 556 -13.13 -9.95 -3.74
CA ARG A 556 -13.68 -11.13 -4.45
C ARG A 556 -13.45 -12.40 -3.66
N GLN A 557 -14.50 -13.19 -3.58
CA GLN A 557 -14.47 -14.56 -3.00
C GLN A 557 -14.16 -15.65 -4.04
N THR A 558 -14.03 -15.30 -5.33
CA THR A 558 -13.85 -16.26 -6.42
C THR A 558 -12.44 -16.22 -7.01
N PRO A 559 -11.79 -17.39 -7.22
CA PRO A 559 -10.46 -17.48 -7.83
C PRO A 559 -10.42 -16.88 -9.24
N ALA A 560 -9.27 -16.31 -9.64
CA ALA A 560 -9.03 -15.89 -11.01
C ALA A 560 -8.84 -17.13 -11.90
N GLU A 561 -9.61 -17.22 -13.00
CA GLU A 561 -9.46 -18.30 -13.98
C GLU A 561 -8.22 -18.03 -14.83
N VAL A 562 -7.22 -18.95 -14.78
CA VAL A 562 -5.98 -18.87 -15.55
C VAL A 562 -6.04 -19.92 -16.67
N VAL A 563 -6.25 -19.43 -17.89
CA VAL A 563 -6.39 -20.27 -19.07
C VAL A 563 -5.07 -20.39 -19.80
N ALA A 564 -4.69 -21.62 -20.13
CA ALA A 564 -3.54 -21.94 -20.99
C ALA A 564 -3.97 -22.76 -22.20
N ILE A 565 -3.38 -22.49 -23.36
CA ILE A 565 -3.66 -23.20 -24.61
C ILE A 565 -2.61 -24.31 -24.75
N VAL A 566 -3.08 -25.54 -24.89
CA VAL A 566 -2.26 -26.76 -24.96
C VAL A 566 -2.41 -27.41 -26.33
N GLU A 567 -1.31 -27.92 -26.83
CA GLU A 567 -1.26 -28.72 -28.08
C GLU A 567 -0.71 -30.11 -27.74
N PRO A 568 -1.59 -31.07 -27.35
CA PRO A 568 -1.15 -32.40 -26.89
C PRO A 568 -0.38 -33.19 -27.95
N GLY A 569 -0.51 -32.82 -29.22
CA GLY A 569 0.21 -33.46 -30.34
C GLY A 569 1.67 -33.02 -30.51
N SER A 570 2.13 -32.05 -29.72
CA SER A 570 3.53 -31.57 -29.73
C SER A 570 4.27 -32.05 -28.48
N GLU A 571 5.39 -32.69 -28.68
CA GLU A 571 6.28 -33.10 -27.57
C GLU A 571 6.90 -31.87 -26.89
N TRP A 572 7.26 -30.81 -27.62
CA TRP A 572 7.80 -29.56 -27.09
C TRP A 572 6.79 -28.81 -26.20
N VAL A 573 5.55 -28.66 -26.66
CA VAL A 573 4.51 -27.97 -25.89
C VAL A 573 4.13 -28.80 -24.66
N SER A 574 3.99 -30.12 -24.83
CA SER A 574 3.62 -31.03 -23.73
C SER A 574 4.70 -31.06 -22.63
N ALA A 575 5.99 -31.10 -23.03
CA ALA A 575 7.11 -31.08 -22.08
C ALA A 575 7.18 -29.74 -21.32
N HIS A 576 6.99 -28.60 -22.00
CA HIS A 576 6.97 -27.29 -21.37
C HIS A 576 5.83 -27.16 -20.36
N ILE A 577 4.63 -27.59 -20.73
CA ILE A 577 3.47 -27.53 -19.82
C ILE A 577 3.69 -28.44 -18.61
N LYS A 578 4.26 -29.65 -18.83
CA LYS A 578 4.59 -30.56 -17.75
C LYS A 578 5.58 -29.94 -16.76
N LEU A 579 6.61 -29.23 -17.26
CA LEU A 579 7.53 -28.47 -16.40
C LEU A 579 6.80 -27.41 -15.59
N LEU A 580 5.94 -26.58 -16.23
CA LEU A 580 5.22 -25.49 -15.57
C LEU A 580 4.19 -26.00 -14.55
N LYS A 581 3.46 -27.06 -14.88
CA LYS A 581 2.37 -27.60 -14.06
C LYS A 581 2.88 -28.56 -12.98
N ASP A 582 3.58 -29.63 -13.41
CA ASP A 582 3.96 -30.72 -12.51
C ASP A 582 5.29 -30.47 -11.79
N GLY A 583 6.24 -29.77 -12.45
CA GLY A 583 7.54 -29.46 -11.88
C GLY A 583 7.52 -28.22 -10.98
N ILE A 584 6.84 -27.15 -11.42
CA ILE A 584 6.89 -25.83 -10.78
C ILE A 584 5.62 -25.52 -10.00
N GLY A 585 4.44 -25.98 -10.50
CA GLY A 585 3.14 -25.74 -9.88
C GLY A 585 2.62 -24.30 -10.03
N ILE A 586 3.07 -23.55 -11.07
CA ILE A 586 2.77 -22.11 -11.22
C ILE A 586 1.28 -21.81 -11.41
N PHE A 587 0.50 -22.76 -11.88
CA PHE A 587 -0.94 -22.60 -12.08
C PHE A 587 -1.75 -22.79 -10.80
N ASP A 588 -1.17 -23.42 -9.78
CA ASP A 588 -1.85 -23.73 -8.53
C ASP A 588 -1.47 -22.73 -7.43
N GLU A 589 -0.18 -22.34 -7.38
CA GLU A 589 0.37 -21.49 -6.32
C GLU A 589 1.27 -20.39 -6.88
N SER A 590 1.46 -19.33 -6.10
CA SER A 590 2.45 -18.30 -6.41
C SER A 590 3.87 -18.84 -6.24
N VAL A 591 4.72 -18.58 -7.24
CA VAL A 591 6.14 -18.96 -7.23
C VAL A 591 7.06 -17.76 -7.02
N SER A 592 6.50 -16.61 -6.64
CA SER A 592 7.23 -15.36 -6.43
C SER A 592 8.32 -15.46 -5.36
N THR A 593 8.20 -16.42 -4.44
CA THR A 593 9.15 -16.63 -3.34
C THR A 593 10.42 -17.39 -3.77
N VAL A 594 10.31 -18.27 -4.75
CA VAL A 594 11.39 -19.18 -5.18
C VAL A 594 12.08 -18.75 -6.48
N GLN A 595 12.03 -17.47 -6.81
CA GLN A 595 12.50 -16.91 -8.09
C GLN A 595 13.99 -17.15 -8.37
N ARG A 596 14.84 -17.24 -7.34
CA ARG A 596 16.26 -17.55 -7.51
C ARG A 596 16.43 -18.93 -8.14
N LEU A 597 15.78 -19.95 -7.57
CA LEU A 597 15.84 -21.31 -8.07
C LEU A 597 15.26 -21.41 -9.50
N LEU A 598 14.17 -20.70 -9.75
CA LEU A 598 13.57 -20.64 -11.09
C LEU A 598 14.48 -19.99 -12.14
N SER A 599 15.27 -18.98 -11.74
CA SER A 599 16.26 -18.36 -12.63
C SER A 599 17.44 -19.32 -12.93
N GLU A 600 17.86 -20.12 -11.96
CA GLU A 600 18.86 -21.18 -12.15
C GLU A 600 18.33 -22.26 -13.10
N VAL A 601 17.08 -22.71 -12.91
CA VAL A 601 16.38 -23.66 -13.78
C VAL A 601 16.28 -23.14 -15.22
N LEU A 602 15.91 -21.86 -15.38
CA LEU A 602 15.84 -21.24 -16.72
C LEU A 602 17.21 -21.22 -17.42
N SER A 603 18.26 -20.89 -16.67
CA SER A 603 19.62 -20.87 -17.20
C SER A 603 20.06 -22.28 -17.65
N GLU A 604 19.85 -23.29 -16.82
CA GLU A 604 20.14 -24.69 -17.15
C GLU A 604 19.32 -25.18 -18.36
N LEU A 605 18.02 -24.81 -18.40
CA LEU A 605 17.16 -25.13 -19.53
C LEU A 605 17.73 -24.56 -20.83
N VAL A 606 18.03 -23.26 -20.88
CA VAL A 606 18.55 -22.58 -22.09
C VAL A 606 19.87 -23.19 -22.53
N GLU A 607 20.78 -23.48 -21.61
CA GLU A 607 22.08 -24.13 -21.89
C GLU A 607 21.92 -25.54 -22.46
N SER A 608 20.90 -26.28 -22.00
CA SER A 608 20.70 -27.67 -22.40
C SER A 608 19.82 -27.87 -23.63
N LEU A 609 19.05 -26.84 -24.08
CA LEU A 609 18.12 -26.95 -25.20
C LEU A 609 18.77 -27.47 -26.49
N ILE A 610 19.95 -27.00 -26.83
CA ILE A 610 20.65 -27.46 -28.07
C ILE A 610 21.10 -28.92 -27.94
N SER A 611 21.67 -29.29 -26.80
CA SER A 611 22.24 -30.63 -26.58
C SER A 611 21.17 -31.71 -26.36
N LYS A 612 20.12 -31.42 -25.62
CA LYS A 612 19.10 -32.39 -25.19
C LYS A 612 17.76 -32.27 -25.95
N GLY A 613 17.50 -31.16 -26.66
CA GLY A 613 16.21 -30.94 -27.33
C GLY A 613 15.05 -30.92 -26.35
N VAL A 614 13.96 -31.64 -26.61
CA VAL A 614 12.78 -31.75 -25.75
C VAL A 614 13.10 -32.24 -24.34
N GLU A 615 14.06 -33.17 -24.22
CA GLU A 615 14.48 -33.71 -22.92
C GLU A 615 15.09 -32.64 -21.98
N ALA A 616 15.43 -31.45 -22.51
CA ALA A 616 15.85 -30.31 -21.68
C ALA A 616 14.79 -29.88 -20.68
N PHE A 617 13.51 -30.09 -20.99
CA PHE A 617 12.40 -29.77 -20.08
C PHE A 617 12.24 -30.80 -18.95
N ASP A 618 12.82 -31.98 -19.05
CA ASP A 618 12.83 -33.02 -18.01
C ASP A 618 13.93 -32.78 -16.95
N ILE A 619 14.13 -31.53 -16.55
CA ILE A 619 15.10 -31.13 -15.53
C ILE A 619 14.69 -31.73 -14.18
N GLY A 620 14.99 -33.03 -14.00
CA GLY A 620 14.75 -33.73 -12.73
C GLY A 620 13.43 -33.39 -12.04
N LEU A 621 12.28 -33.43 -12.73
CA LEU A 621 11.00 -32.89 -12.29
C LEU A 621 10.64 -33.22 -10.83
N GLU A 622 10.89 -34.47 -10.38
CA GLU A 622 10.67 -34.85 -8.98
C GLU A 622 11.67 -34.18 -8.04
N GLY A 623 12.94 -34.09 -8.47
CA GLY A 623 13.99 -33.39 -7.72
C GLY A 623 13.74 -31.87 -7.66
N LEU A 624 13.26 -31.30 -8.75
CA LEU A 624 12.93 -29.87 -8.82
C LEU A 624 11.79 -29.52 -7.86
N ARG A 625 10.72 -30.31 -7.84
CA ARG A 625 9.59 -30.11 -6.92
C ARG A 625 10.05 -30.23 -5.47
N GLY A 626 10.83 -31.24 -5.14
CA GLY A 626 11.41 -31.42 -3.81
C GLY A 626 12.32 -30.25 -3.41
N ASN A 627 13.16 -29.77 -4.33
CA ASN A 627 14.00 -28.59 -4.07
C ASN A 627 13.18 -27.31 -3.88
N LEU A 628 12.11 -27.13 -4.64
CA LEU A 628 11.19 -25.98 -4.47
C LEU A 628 10.47 -26.04 -3.12
N GLU A 629 10.02 -27.22 -2.69
CA GLU A 629 9.39 -27.41 -1.38
C GLU A 629 10.39 -27.12 -0.25
N VAL A 630 11.60 -27.64 -0.33
CA VAL A 630 12.69 -27.36 0.65
C VAL A 630 13.07 -25.89 0.66
N GLU A 631 13.17 -25.25 -0.49
CA GLU A 631 13.45 -23.81 -0.56
C GLU A 631 12.29 -22.98 0.03
N ARG A 632 11.04 -23.35 -0.24
CA ARG A 632 9.87 -22.73 0.40
C ARG A 632 9.93 -22.92 1.92
N GLU A 633 10.16 -24.13 2.41
CA GLU A 633 10.31 -24.38 3.84
C GLU A 633 11.45 -23.57 4.47
N ASN A 634 12.61 -23.51 3.81
CA ASN A 634 13.73 -22.68 4.29
C ASN A 634 13.37 -21.19 4.33
N ILE A 635 12.65 -20.73 3.33
CA ILE A 635 12.22 -19.34 3.27
C ILE A 635 11.12 -19.10 4.31
N ASP A 636 10.19 -20.03 4.53
CA ASP A 636 9.17 -19.93 5.59
C ASP A 636 9.82 -19.87 6.98
N ILE A 637 10.84 -20.69 7.20
CA ILE A 637 11.65 -20.69 8.43
C ILE A 637 12.37 -19.33 8.61
N LEU A 638 13.00 -18.82 7.56
CA LEU A 638 13.69 -17.54 7.60
C LEU A 638 12.73 -16.37 7.86
N GLU A 639 11.50 -16.47 7.36
CA GLU A 639 10.48 -15.44 7.56
C GLU A 639 9.77 -15.53 8.90
N GLU A 640 9.56 -16.72 9.42
CA GLU A 640 9.13 -16.86 10.81
C GLU A 640 10.12 -16.20 11.77
N LEU A 641 11.42 -16.22 11.44
CA LEU A 641 12.46 -15.49 12.16
C LEU A 641 12.36 -13.97 12.02
N GLU A 642 11.90 -13.49 10.88
CA GLU A 642 11.75 -12.05 10.62
C GLU A 642 10.39 -11.51 11.08
N SER A 643 9.35 -12.35 11.09
CA SER A 643 7.98 -11.97 11.43
C SER A 643 7.70 -11.81 12.91
N VAL A 644 8.52 -12.43 13.79
CA VAL A 644 8.39 -12.24 15.24
C VAL A 644 8.97 -10.91 15.62
N GLU A 645 8.13 -9.93 15.62
CA GLU A 645 8.45 -8.54 15.80
C GLU A 645 8.62 -8.15 17.26
N ALA A 646 9.69 -7.40 17.50
CA ALA A 646 9.71 -6.46 18.60
C ALA A 646 8.56 -5.46 18.42
N ALA A 647 7.58 -5.48 19.34
CA ALA A 647 6.52 -4.50 19.56
C ALA A 647 6.11 -3.69 18.31
N SER A 648 5.27 -4.27 17.48
CA SER A 648 4.53 -3.51 16.46
C SER A 648 3.69 -2.43 17.12
N VAL A 649 3.72 -1.21 16.57
CA VAL A 649 2.86 -0.11 17.01
C VAL A 649 1.39 -0.45 16.74
N PHE A 650 1.13 -1.17 15.66
CA PHE A 650 -0.19 -1.65 15.28
C PHE A 650 -0.31 -3.16 15.50
N THR A 651 -0.45 -3.53 16.77
CA THR A 651 -0.84 -4.91 17.14
C THR A 651 -2.20 -5.28 16.53
N PRO A 652 -2.55 -6.58 16.41
CA PRO A 652 -3.88 -6.99 15.99
C PRO A 652 -5.01 -6.29 16.76
N ASP A 653 -4.89 -6.19 18.09
CA ASP A 653 -5.87 -5.49 18.93
C ASP A 653 -6.02 -4.01 18.56
N ALA A 654 -4.89 -3.33 18.22
CA ALA A 654 -4.91 -1.95 17.77
C ALA A 654 -5.58 -1.78 16.40
N PHE A 655 -5.40 -2.76 15.52
CA PHE A 655 -6.07 -2.76 14.22
C PHE A 655 -7.57 -3.02 14.37
N ASP A 656 -7.97 -3.88 15.29
CA ASP A 656 -9.38 -4.12 15.60
C ASP A 656 -10.06 -2.87 16.18
N GLU A 657 -9.40 -2.14 17.09
CA GLU A 657 -9.86 -0.83 17.59
C GLU A 657 -10.07 0.19 16.46
N LEU A 658 -9.11 0.26 15.52
CA LEU A 658 -9.22 1.13 14.35
C LEU A 658 -10.38 0.71 13.43
N SER A 659 -10.54 -0.58 13.21
CA SER A 659 -11.60 -1.15 12.36
C SER A 659 -12.98 -0.93 12.97
N GLU A 660 -13.12 -1.08 14.28
CA GLU A 660 -14.34 -0.78 15.02
C GLU A 660 -14.70 0.71 14.90
N TYR A 661 -13.71 1.60 15.06
CA TYR A 661 -13.92 3.02 14.87
C TYR A 661 -14.41 3.35 13.44
N GLU A 662 -13.78 2.79 12.40
CA GLU A 662 -14.12 3.01 11.01
C GLU A 662 -15.51 2.47 10.63
N SER A 663 -16.00 1.45 11.34
CA SER A 663 -17.33 0.87 11.11
C SER A 663 -18.48 1.71 11.68
N ASN A 664 -18.20 2.63 12.61
CA ASN A 664 -19.22 3.44 13.29
C ASN A 664 -18.98 4.94 13.10
N THR A 665 -19.48 5.47 12.01
CA THR A 665 -19.31 6.88 11.62
C THR A 665 -20.47 7.79 12.06
N GLU A 666 -21.50 7.26 12.68
CA GLU A 666 -22.71 8.02 13.05
C GLU A 666 -22.42 9.14 14.06
N ASN A 667 -21.57 8.87 15.05
CA ASN A 667 -21.16 9.87 16.03
C ASN A 667 -20.42 11.04 15.38
N LEU A 668 -19.53 10.77 14.45
CA LEU A 668 -18.80 11.77 13.68
C LEU A 668 -19.75 12.62 12.83
N ARG A 669 -20.68 11.98 12.11
CA ARG A 669 -21.73 12.65 11.33
C ARG A 669 -22.52 13.60 12.20
N ASN A 670 -23.05 13.11 13.33
CA ASN A 670 -23.84 13.89 14.26
C ASN A 670 -23.05 15.04 14.88
N ALA A 671 -21.78 14.82 15.23
CA ALA A 671 -20.92 15.84 15.81
C ALA A 671 -20.61 16.96 14.80
N LEU A 672 -20.28 16.62 13.56
CA LEU A 672 -20.03 17.61 12.52
C LEU A 672 -21.31 18.39 12.17
N HIS A 673 -22.47 17.74 12.08
CA HIS A 673 -23.75 18.38 11.86
C HIS A 673 -24.10 19.39 12.97
N ARG A 674 -23.91 19.03 14.25
CA ARG A 674 -24.15 19.95 15.39
C ARG A 674 -23.27 21.19 15.32
N LEU A 675 -22.01 21.06 14.89
CA LEU A 675 -21.09 22.19 14.76
C LEU A 675 -21.40 23.08 13.55
N THR A 676 -21.95 22.50 12.48
CA THR A 676 -22.09 23.18 11.19
C THR A 676 -23.51 23.63 10.85
N ILE A 677 -24.52 23.17 11.59
CA ILE A 677 -25.93 23.52 11.38
C ILE A 677 -26.48 24.15 12.63
N GLY A 678 -27.20 25.28 12.49
CA GLY A 678 -27.92 25.95 13.56
C GLY A 678 -27.37 27.32 13.94
N THR A 679 -28.06 27.96 14.89
CA THR A 679 -27.72 29.29 15.39
C THR A 679 -26.45 29.21 16.25
N GLY A 680 -25.46 30.03 15.94
CA GLY A 680 -24.17 29.99 16.65
C GLY A 680 -23.14 28.95 16.11
N SER A 681 -23.54 28.12 15.14
CA SER A 681 -22.67 27.18 14.45
C SER A 681 -21.82 27.88 13.38
N LEU A 682 -20.95 27.13 12.73
CA LEU A 682 -20.20 27.62 11.56
C LEU A 682 -21.08 27.81 10.31
N SER A 683 -22.33 27.37 10.31
CA SER A 683 -23.30 27.51 9.21
C SER A 683 -22.82 27.03 7.85
N LEU A 684 -22.05 25.94 7.81
CA LEU A 684 -21.54 25.34 6.59
C LEU A 684 -22.57 24.52 5.81
N GLY A 685 -23.70 24.16 6.43
CA GLY A 685 -24.84 23.48 5.82
C GLY A 685 -24.48 22.22 5.03
N PRO A 686 -23.87 21.20 5.65
CA PRO A 686 -23.48 19.97 4.97
C PRO A 686 -24.72 19.28 4.35
N ARG A 687 -24.55 18.79 3.13
CA ARG A 687 -25.56 18.04 2.38
C ARG A 687 -24.94 16.72 1.94
N GLU A 688 -25.55 15.64 2.33
CA GLU A 688 -25.13 14.30 1.96
C GLU A 688 -25.96 13.80 0.77
N SER A 689 -25.31 13.28 -0.26
CA SER A 689 -25.96 12.66 -1.41
C SER A 689 -26.34 11.20 -1.09
N PRO A 690 -27.20 10.55 -1.92
CA PRO A 690 -27.51 9.13 -1.74
C PRO A 690 -26.28 8.21 -1.80
N GLU A 691 -25.21 8.62 -2.47
CA GLU A 691 -23.94 7.90 -2.55
C GLU A 691 -23.02 8.15 -1.34
N GLY A 692 -23.48 8.86 -0.33
CA GLY A 692 -22.71 9.16 0.89
C GLY A 692 -21.66 10.27 0.74
N VAL A 693 -21.75 11.06 -0.34
CA VAL A 693 -20.84 12.20 -0.56
C VAL A 693 -21.41 13.44 0.12
N VAL A 694 -20.61 14.05 0.99
CA VAL A 694 -20.94 15.26 1.74
C VAL A 694 -20.37 16.48 1.05
N SER A 695 -21.24 17.40 0.65
CA SER A 695 -20.88 18.72 0.15
C SER A 695 -21.23 19.80 1.18
N PHE A 696 -20.51 20.90 1.18
CA PHE A 696 -20.69 22.00 2.12
C PHE A 696 -21.20 23.25 1.41
N GLY A 697 -21.98 24.08 2.13
CA GLY A 697 -22.24 25.45 1.71
C GLY A 697 -20.97 26.30 1.90
N GLY A 698 -20.91 27.45 1.22
CA GLY A 698 -19.75 28.32 1.30
C GLY A 698 -19.53 28.95 2.70
N ALA A 699 -18.31 29.41 2.95
CA ALA A 699 -17.90 30.03 4.23
C ALA A 699 -18.47 31.43 4.50
N ALA A 700 -19.23 32.00 3.58
CA ALA A 700 -19.75 33.37 3.65
C ALA A 700 -20.65 33.66 4.87
N ARG A 701 -21.23 32.64 5.49
CA ARG A 701 -22.15 32.77 6.64
C ARG A 701 -21.53 32.37 7.97
N THR A 702 -20.24 32.04 7.99
CA THR A 702 -19.58 31.49 9.17
C THR A 702 -19.29 32.51 10.27
N GLY A 703 -19.26 33.79 9.96
CA GLY A 703 -18.83 34.84 10.90
C GLY A 703 -17.31 34.84 11.18
N LEU A 704 -16.54 34.11 10.39
CA LEU A 704 -15.08 34.10 10.43
C LEU A 704 -14.49 35.40 9.86
N SER A 705 -13.24 35.69 10.14
CA SER A 705 -12.47 36.71 9.45
C SER A 705 -12.41 36.45 7.94
N ALA A 706 -12.10 37.46 7.15
CA ALA A 706 -12.02 37.30 5.70
C ALA A 706 -10.93 36.26 5.30
N ASP A 707 -9.82 36.27 6.03
CA ASP A 707 -8.69 35.36 5.77
C ASP A 707 -9.06 33.91 6.16
N GLU A 708 -9.65 33.71 7.34
CA GLU A 708 -10.12 32.40 7.79
C GLU A 708 -11.24 31.86 6.89
N ALA A 709 -12.16 32.73 6.47
CA ALA A 709 -13.22 32.33 5.55
C ALA A 709 -12.68 31.94 4.16
N PHE A 710 -11.68 32.66 3.67
CA PHE A 710 -11.01 32.34 2.41
C PHE A 710 -10.22 31.01 2.49
N GLU A 711 -9.50 30.79 3.60
CA GLU A 711 -8.82 29.54 3.86
C GLU A 711 -9.80 28.37 3.92
N LEU A 712 -10.84 28.50 4.72
CA LEU A 712 -11.88 27.48 4.87
C LEU A 712 -12.55 27.14 3.53
N GLU A 713 -12.87 28.14 2.70
CA GLU A 713 -13.52 27.94 1.40
C GLU A 713 -12.72 27.01 0.48
N ARG A 714 -11.39 27.09 0.53
CA ARG A 714 -10.48 26.21 -0.24
C ARG A 714 -10.49 24.77 0.26
N LEU A 715 -10.86 24.53 1.51
CA LEU A 715 -10.89 23.23 2.17
C LEU A 715 -12.25 22.52 2.05
N LEU A 716 -13.33 23.26 1.66
CA LEU A 716 -14.68 22.73 1.52
C LEU A 716 -14.85 21.86 0.26
N LYS A 717 -13.92 20.94 0.05
CA LYS A 717 -14.02 19.91 -0.99
C LYS A 717 -14.97 18.80 -0.56
N PRO A 718 -15.57 18.02 -1.49
CA PRO A 718 -16.43 16.89 -1.14
C PRO A 718 -15.73 15.89 -0.21
N LYS A 719 -16.46 15.40 0.79
CA LYS A 719 -16.00 14.45 1.80
C LYS A 719 -16.95 13.26 1.89
N ALA A 720 -16.52 12.22 2.60
CA ALA A 720 -17.39 11.12 3.00
C ALA A 720 -17.19 10.79 4.48
N TYR A 721 -18.28 10.40 5.15
CA TYR A 721 -18.17 9.85 6.49
C TYR A 721 -17.73 8.39 6.44
N GLU A 722 -18.28 7.63 5.51
CA GLU A 722 -17.98 6.23 5.30
C GLU A 722 -16.86 6.05 4.27
N ARG A 723 -15.91 5.18 4.59
CA ARG A 723 -14.79 4.86 3.70
C ARG A 723 -15.24 4.31 2.36
N ALA A 724 -16.29 3.47 2.35
CA ALA A 724 -16.86 2.90 1.14
C ALA A 724 -17.33 3.98 0.14
N ALA A 725 -17.96 5.05 0.65
CA ALA A 725 -18.38 6.17 -0.18
C ALA A 725 -17.19 6.95 -0.76
N ALA A 726 -16.10 7.11 0.01
CA ALA A 726 -14.88 7.73 -0.49
C ALA A 726 -14.19 6.85 -1.56
N LEU A 727 -14.18 5.53 -1.39
CA LEU A 727 -13.61 4.59 -2.36
C LEU A 727 -14.41 4.55 -3.68
N GLY A 728 -15.74 4.67 -3.59
CA GLY A 728 -16.63 4.64 -4.76
C GLY A 728 -16.66 5.93 -5.58
N ASN A 729 -16.12 7.05 -5.07
CA ASN A 729 -16.23 8.36 -5.70
C ASN A 729 -14.86 9.03 -5.85
N SER A 730 -14.40 9.18 -7.08
CA SER A 730 -13.10 9.81 -7.36
C SER A 730 -13.05 11.25 -6.82
N GLY A 731 -11.94 11.58 -6.15
CA GLY A 731 -11.71 12.92 -5.59
C GLY A 731 -12.44 13.20 -4.25
N VAL A 732 -13.16 12.21 -3.71
CA VAL A 732 -13.80 12.30 -2.40
C VAL A 732 -12.89 11.73 -1.32
N MET A 733 -12.61 12.52 -0.28
CA MET A 733 -11.73 12.11 0.82
C MET A 733 -12.56 11.77 2.07
N PRO A 734 -12.14 10.78 2.88
CA PRO A 734 -12.75 10.54 4.19
C PRO A 734 -12.57 11.78 5.09
N PHE A 735 -13.63 12.17 5.82
CA PHE A 735 -13.54 13.23 6.83
C PHE A 735 -12.87 12.65 8.08
N ARG A 736 -11.56 12.72 8.14
CA ARG A 736 -10.71 12.19 9.22
C ARG A 736 -9.57 13.16 9.57
N VAL A 737 -8.99 13.02 10.75
CA VAL A 737 -7.74 13.71 11.10
C VAL A 737 -6.67 13.38 10.06
N GLY A 738 -5.87 14.37 9.66
CA GLY A 738 -4.98 14.27 8.49
C GLY A 738 -5.64 14.69 7.17
N ASP A 739 -6.97 14.97 7.18
CA ASP A 739 -7.62 15.71 6.10
C ASP A 739 -7.56 17.22 6.42
N PRO A 740 -7.20 18.07 5.46
CA PRO A 740 -7.02 19.49 5.72
C PRO A 740 -8.24 20.19 6.34
N LEU A 741 -9.47 19.78 6.02
CA LEU A 741 -10.67 20.37 6.63
C LEU A 741 -10.83 19.93 8.08
N ALA A 742 -10.60 18.66 8.40
CA ALA A 742 -10.70 18.17 9.77
C ALA A 742 -9.63 18.80 10.66
N ASP A 743 -8.41 18.92 10.17
CA ASP A 743 -7.29 19.53 10.88
C ASP A 743 -7.51 21.03 11.08
N TRP A 744 -8.02 21.71 10.08
CA TRP A 744 -8.39 23.12 10.19
C TRP A 744 -9.48 23.33 11.26
N LEU A 745 -10.53 22.51 11.26
CA LEU A 745 -11.59 22.57 12.26
C LEU A 745 -11.06 22.27 13.67
N GLN A 746 -10.19 21.30 13.82
CA GLN A 746 -9.54 20.99 15.10
C GLN A 746 -8.74 22.19 15.62
N ASN A 747 -7.92 22.80 14.78
CA ASN A 747 -7.11 23.96 15.15
C ASN A 747 -8.01 25.18 15.46
N TYR A 748 -9.00 25.42 14.64
CA TYR A 748 -9.98 26.48 14.86
C TYR A 748 -10.68 26.34 16.22
N LEU A 749 -11.18 25.14 16.53
CA LEU A 749 -11.84 24.88 17.82
C LEU A 749 -10.89 24.97 19.02
N ARG A 750 -9.59 24.75 18.83
CA ARG A 750 -8.58 24.97 19.89
C ARG A 750 -8.40 26.44 20.22
N ILE A 751 -8.46 27.32 19.24
CA ILE A 751 -8.27 28.75 19.38
C ILE A 751 -9.58 29.45 19.75
N ASP A 752 -10.70 29.03 19.18
CA ASP A 752 -12.02 29.65 19.40
C ASP A 752 -12.43 29.57 20.89
N GLU A 753 -12.74 30.69 21.45
CA GLU A 753 -13.18 30.80 22.85
C GLU A 753 -14.62 30.37 23.08
N ARG A 754 -15.44 30.34 22.00
CA ARG A 754 -16.84 29.93 22.06
C ARG A 754 -17.00 28.48 22.48
N GLY A 755 -17.98 28.21 23.36
CA GLY A 755 -18.28 26.85 23.81
C GLY A 755 -17.22 26.23 24.72
N ARG A 756 -16.26 27.01 25.27
CA ARG A 756 -15.31 26.49 26.26
C ARG A 756 -15.93 26.33 27.64
N ALA A 757 -16.91 27.17 27.97
CA ALA A 757 -17.63 27.11 29.22
C ALA A 757 -19.11 27.39 29.00
N SER A 758 -19.96 26.61 29.62
CA SER A 758 -21.42 26.82 29.62
C SER A 758 -21.95 26.60 31.02
N ALA A 759 -23.11 27.20 31.32
CA ALA A 759 -23.81 27.00 32.58
C ALA A 759 -25.28 26.66 32.32
N VAL A 760 -25.76 25.66 33.04
CA VAL A 760 -27.14 25.16 32.92
C VAL A 760 -27.74 25.06 34.33
N ALA A 761 -28.89 25.61 34.53
CA ALA A 761 -29.68 25.37 35.73
C ALA A 761 -30.80 24.34 35.43
N ARG A 762 -30.83 23.28 36.22
CA ARG A 762 -31.83 22.21 36.07
C ARG A 762 -32.50 21.96 37.42
N ALA A 763 -33.82 21.74 37.39
CA ALA A 763 -34.53 21.24 38.58
C ALA A 763 -34.28 19.73 38.70
N VAL A 764 -33.69 19.32 39.80
CA VAL A 764 -33.46 17.91 40.10
C VAL A 764 -34.39 17.47 41.22
N PRO A 765 -35.28 16.48 41.00
CA PRO A 765 -36.17 15.99 42.04
C PRO A 765 -35.35 15.47 43.23
N GLY A 766 -35.72 15.88 44.47
CA GLY A 766 -35.08 15.48 45.69
C GLY A 766 -33.96 16.39 46.20
N LEU A 767 -33.49 17.38 45.44
CA LEU A 767 -32.58 18.40 45.88
C LEU A 767 -33.34 19.50 46.65
N GLN A 768 -33.01 19.66 47.94
CA GLN A 768 -33.71 20.63 48.84
C GLN A 768 -33.14 22.04 48.73
N SER A 769 -31.94 22.20 48.17
CA SER A 769 -31.27 23.49 48.00
C SER A 769 -30.51 23.54 46.66
N PRO A 770 -30.35 24.71 46.03
CA PRO A 770 -29.49 24.87 44.88
C PRO A 770 -28.07 24.43 45.18
N THR A 771 -27.57 23.50 44.35
CA THR A 771 -26.19 22.99 44.48
C THR A 771 -25.47 23.28 43.19
N LEU A 772 -24.23 23.79 43.28
CA LEU A 772 -23.38 24.03 42.11
C LEU A 772 -22.44 22.82 41.89
N TRP A 773 -22.42 22.33 40.69
CA TRP A 773 -21.47 21.33 40.23
C TRP A 773 -20.64 21.86 39.08
N LEU A 774 -19.34 21.56 39.07
CA LEU A 774 -18.44 21.87 38.00
C LEU A 774 -18.13 20.59 37.22
N HIS A 775 -18.50 20.57 35.95
CA HIS A 775 -18.08 19.54 34.99
C HIS A 775 -16.81 20.01 34.27
N CYS A 776 -15.73 19.31 34.45
CA CYS A 776 -14.45 19.62 33.85
C CYS A 776 -14.06 18.53 32.84
N GLU A 777 -13.71 18.93 31.66
CA GLU A 777 -13.23 18.08 30.59
C GLU A 777 -11.75 18.40 30.33
N PHE A 778 -10.90 17.40 30.43
CA PHE A 778 -9.46 17.51 30.20
C PHE A 778 -9.05 16.68 28.98
N LEU A 779 -8.22 17.25 28.14
CA LEU A 779 -7.52 16.53 27.07
C LEU A 779 -6.13 16.20 27.58
N ILE A 780 -5.83 14.90 27.68
CA ILE A 780 -4.49 14.39 27.99
C ILE A 780 -3.83 14.08 26.66
N GLU A 781 -2.77 14.79 26.34
CA GLU A 781 -2.01 14.58 25.11
C GLU A 781 -0.53 14.91 25.35
N PHE A 782 0.34 14.55 24.41
CA PHE A 782 1.76 14.90 24.46
C PHE A 782 1.94 16.42 24.50
N ASP A 783 2.67 16.89 25.50
CA ASP A 783 2.93 18.33 25.68
C ASP A 783 4.08 18.81 24.78
N ARG A 784 3.72 19.62 23.79
CA ARG A 784 4.66 20.21 22.83
C ARG A 784 5.39 21.44 23.37
N THR A 785 4.86 22.06 24.41
CA THR A 785 5.33 23.38 24.88
C THR A 785 6.70 23.33 25.56
N HIS A 786 7.06 22.18 26.08
CA HIS A 786 8.34 21.95 26.75
C HIS A 786 9.42 21.33 25.85
N CYS A 787 9.13 21.12 24.57
CA CYS A 787 10.13 20.65 23.62
C CYS A 787 11.09 21.83 23.30
N ALA A 788 12.40 21.65 23.55
CA ALA A 788 13.42 22.64 23.20
C ALA A 788 13.65 22.77 21.67
N ILE A 789 12.77 22.20 20.86
CA ILE A 789 12.85 22.15 19.41
C ILE A 789 11.94 23.24 18.85
N THR A 790 12.46 24.05 17.94
CA THR A 790 11.76 25.15 17.28
C THR A 790 11.21 24.82 15.91
N ASP A 791 11.72 23.74 15.30
CA ASP A 791 11.27 23.29 13.99
C ASP A 791 9.91 22.56 14.09
N GLU A 792 8.90 23.12 13.46
CA GLU A 792 7.52 22.64 13.57
C GLU A 792 7.33 21.25 12.94
N SER A 793 8.03 20.94 11.85
CA SER A 793 7.98 19.63 11.20
C SER A 793 8.54 18.52 12.10
N THR A 794 9.62 18.83 12.81
CA THR A 794 10.22 17.91 13.79
C THR A 794 9.28 17.71 14.98
N ILE A 795 8.65 18.77 15.48
CA ILE A 795 7.65 18.67 16.56
C ILE A 795 6.47 17.80 16.14
N ARG A 796 5.96 17.96 14.93
CA ARG A 796 4.86 17.14 14.42
C ARG A 796 5.25 15.67 14.33
N ARG A 797 6.42 15.35 13.79
CA ARG A 797 6.97 13.98 13.73
C ARG A 797 7.14 13.36 15.12
N LEU A 798 7.67 14.10 16.08
CA LEU A 798 7.80 13.63 17.46
C LEU A 798 6.45 13.43 18.14
N SER A 799 5.50 14.35 17.94
CA SER A 799 4.15 14.23 18.48
C SER A 799 3.45 12.97 17.94
N ARG A 800 3.56 12.72 16.64
CA ARG A 800 3.03 11.51 16.01
C ARG A 800 3.65 10.25 16.61
N ARG A 801 4.97 10.21 16.78
CA ARG A 801 5.65 9.07 17.44
C ARG A 801 5.22 8.90 18.89
N ALA A 802 5.00 10.00 19.60
CA ALA A 802 4.49 9.95 20.97
C ALA A 802 3.05 9.40 21.00
N GLU A 803 2.18 9.80 20.08
CA GLU A 803 0.79 9.30 19.98
C GLU A 803 0.70 7.82 19.63
N ALA A 804 1.73 7.26 19.01
CA ALA A 804 1.82 5.82 18.76
C ALA A 804 1.85 5.01 20.07
N HIS A 805 2.42 5.58 21.12
CA HIS A 805 2.58 4.92 22.42
C HIS A 805 1.71 5.53 23.53
N LEU A 806 1.44 6.83 23.44
CA LEU A 806 0.67 7.61 24.39
C LEU A 806 -0.53 8.23 23.66
N GLN A 807 -1.58 7.42 23.54
CA GLN A 807 -2.78 7.84 22.84
C GLN A 807 -3.43 9.03 23.54
N PRO A 808 -3.88 10.05 22.79
CA PRO A 808 -4.61 11.15 23.40
C PRO A 808 -5.92 10.64 23.96
N MET A 809 -6.26 11.08 25.15
CA MET A 809 -7.50 10.69 25.82
C MET A 809 -8.22 11.89 26.40
N ARG A 810 -9.54 11.80 26.45
CA ARG A 810 -10.37 12.76 27.14
C ARG A 810 -10.79 12.20 28.48
N VAL A 811 -10.62 13.01 29.53
CA VAL A 811 -11.03 12.67 30.89
C VAL A 811 -12.07 13.69 31.35
N GLU A 812 -13.17 13.20 31.86
CA GLU A 812 -14.24 14.01 32.42
C GLU A 812 -14.30 13.81 33.92
N THR A 813 -14.46 14.90 34.66
CA THR A 813 -14.63 14.85 36.11
C THR A 813 -15.69 15.85 36.55
N TRP A 814 -16.34 15.52 37.65
CA TRP A 814 -17.30 16.37 38.31
C TRP A 814 -16.79 16.71 39.69
N THR A 815 -16.88 17.98 40.07
CA THR A 815 -16.46 18.44 41.40
C THR A 815 -17.42 19.51 41.90
N ASP A 816 -17.52 19.65 43.21
CA ASP A 816 -18.13 20.81 43.83
C ASP A 816 -17.15 22.00 43.93
N PRO A 817 -17.60 23.19 44.26
CA PRO A 817 -16.72 24.36 44.40
C PRO A 817 -15.64 24.25 45.49
N SER A 818 -15.76 23.31 46.42
CA SER A 818 -14.77 23.07 47.47
C SER A 818 -13.56 22.30 46.99
N GLY A 819 -13.64 21.75 45.77
CA GLY A 819 -12.57 20.94 45.18
C GLY A 819 -12.45 19.52 45.76
N LEU A 820 -13.33 19.15 46.66
CA LEU A 820 -13.44 17.79 47.16
C LEU A 820 -14.03 16.92 46.05
N PHE A 821 -13.33 15.90 45.65
CA PHE A 821 -13.82 14.87 44.72
C PHE A 821 -14.93 14.04 45.40
N GLY A 822 -16.12 14.65 45.49
CA GLY A 822 -17.31 13.93 45.84
C GLY A 822 -18.02 13.55 44.56
N GLY A 823 -17.91 12.28 44.14
CA GLY A 823 -18.67 11.82 42.98
C GLY A 823 -20.13 12.19 43.14
N ILE A 824 -20.76 12.77 42.11
CA ILE A 824 -22.23 12.89 42.06
C ILE A 824 -22.76 11.48 42.29
N PRO A 825 -23.69 11.28 43.24
CA PRO A 825 -24.34 10.01 43.41
C PRO A 825 -24.83 9.46 42.08
N VAL A 826 -24.59 8.21 41.76
CA VAL A 826 -24.91 7.60 40.44
C VAL A 826 -26.35 7.87 40.01
N GLU A 827 -27.27 7.98 40.97
CA GLU A 827 -28.68 8.34 40.72
C GLU A 827 -28.85 9.77 40.22
N GLN A 828 -28.00 10.70 40.61
CA GLN A 828 -28.01 12.09 40.13
C GLN A 828 -27.26 12.28 38.83
N HIS A 829 -26.24 11.43 38.57
CA HIS A 829 -25.53 11.36 37.30
C HIS A 829 -26.47 11.01 36.12
N GLY A 830 -27.37 10.07 36.33
CA GLY A 830 -28.34 9.67 35.32
C GLY A 830 -29.33 10.78 34.90
N VAL A 831 -29.63 11.71 35.80
CA VAL A 831 -30.54 12.86 35.55
C VAL A 831 -29.77 14.04 34.96
N ALA A 832 -28.50 14.23 35.29
CA ALA A 832 -27.67 15.33 34.79
C ALA A 832 -27.18 15.06 33.34
N VAL A 833 -26.96 13.80 32.97
CA VAL A 833 -26.35 13.40 31.70
C VAL A 833 -27.37 12.96 30.62
N ARG A 834 -28.61 12.62 30.98
CA ARG A 834 -29.57 11.99 30.06
C ARG A 834 -30.66 12.93 29.51
N ARG A 835 -30.48 14.23 29.48
CA ARG A 835 -31.40 15.11 28.71
C ARG A 835 -30.63 16.24 28.00
#